data_b419818e78b8a2ae02a86112bf8b3ed0
#
_entry.id   b419818e78b8a2ae02a86112bf8b3ed0
#
_cell.length_a   1.000
_cell.length_b   1.000
_cell.length_c   1.000
_cell.angle_alpha   90.00
_cell.angle_beta   90.00
_cell.angle_gamma   90.00
#
_symmetry.space_group_name_H-M   'P 1'
#
loop_
_entity.id
_entity.type
_entity.pdbx_description
1 polymer ?
#
loop_
_entity_poly.entity_id
_entity_poly.type
_entity_poly.pdbx_seq_one_letter_code
_entity_poly.pdbx_strand_id
1 'polypeptide(L)'
;LFGIAGKTSHQYPGLLIFVSTLHVFMLDTPVEYLKGVGPQRGELLRKELEISTFEDLLYHYPYRYFDRTQLTQICSIGQHTDFVQIVGTVVNIAEEGVGRKKRLVATLFDGTGSIELIWFQGADRLKKTLQENQKYIVFGRVSFFNGVANLAHPEIDPLTAETAKAGLQPVYPTTEKLKSKGLTNRSIARITQNLFEKIGQNDLPETLPADVIAQYQLCRRYYALRWIHFPDNEEHLQAARYRLKWEELFLSQLKIARLRLQHTLQPGYRFETVGDCFNTFFKEHLPFQLTNAQKRVLKEIRTDTATGKQMNRLVQGDVGSGKTIVALMTMLLALDNGFQACMMAPTEILAQQHFQGISSLLEKMNIPVALLTGSTKGKERKDILEQLANGSLRIVVGTHALIEEKVQFKNLGLAVIDEQHRFGVSQRARLWQKNTLPPHVLVMTATPIPRTLAMTLYGDLDVSVIDELPPGRQEIKTVHRTEMSRARVMEFVKKEIDKGRQAYIVYPLIEESEKLDYESLMAGYEQVKIWFPDHKYRICMVHGRQDPAERERNMQRFVKGDADVLVATTVIEVGVNVPNASVMVIESAERFGLSQLHQLRGRVGRGTEQSYCILLTGNNLSKDSKQRMDIMTSTANGFIIAEQDLAMRGPGDLYGTRQSGMMKFRIADIVEDMHIVEQTRNAARQLLETDPSLSDPRHQALRNILLKEANQSQWSKIS
;
A
#
# COMPACT_ATOMS: atom_id res chain seq x y z
N LEU A 1 -34.96 72.97 8.57
CA LEU A 1 -33.60 73.39 8.25
C LEU A 1 -32.56 72.40 8.74
N PHE A 2 -31.99 71.79 7.78
CA PHE A 2 -30.74 71.11 7.71
C PHE A 2 -30.40 70.01 8.72
N GLY A 3 -30.49 68.78 8.22
CA GLY A 3 -29.80 67.57 8.51
C GLY A 3 -28.43 67.52 7.89
N ILE A 4 -27.50 66.79 8.52
CA ILE A 4 -26.31 66.21 7.88
C ILE A 4 -26.16 64.75 8.32
N ALA A 5 -26.23 63.91 7.32
CA ALA A 5 -26.08 62.47 7.44
C ALA A 5 -24.65 62.06 7.72
N GLY A 6 -24.45 61.23 8.72
CA GLY A 6 -23.22 60.48 8.91
C GLY A 6 -23.16 59.30 7.95
N LYS A 7 -22.17 59.26 7.05
CA LYS A 7 -21.85 58.12 6.21
C LYS A 7 -21.09 57.08 7.01
N THR A 8 -21.74 55.99 7.34
CA THR A 8 -21.08 54.73 7.75
C THR A 8 -20.44 54.09 6.53
N SER A 9 -19.14 53.93 6.61
CA SER A 9 -18.35 53.17 5.62
C SER A 9 -18.73 51.69 5.65
N HIS A 10 -19.53 51.26 4.69
CA HIS A 10 -19.63 49.84 4.37
C HIS A 10 -18.32 49.39 3.75
N GLN A 11 -17.49 48.67 4.52
CA GLN A 11 -16.40 47.86 4.02
C GLN A 11 -17.02 46.71 3.18
N TYR A 12 -16.68 46.68 1.89
CA TYR A 12 -17.12 45.70 0.94
C TYR A 12 -16.55 44.32 1.24
N PRO A 13 -17.33 43.31 1.60
CA PRO A 13 -16.81 41.91 1.73
C PRO A 13 -16.40 41.32 0.38
N GLY A 14 -16.75 41.98 -0.75
CA GLY A 14 -16.44 41.50 -2.09
C GLY A 14 -14.98 41.62 -2.53
N LEU A 15 -14.15 42.49 -1.89
CA LEU A 15 -12.75 42.68 -2.31
C LEU A 15 -11.85 41.54 -1.85
N LEU A 16 -12.13 40.91 -0.70
CA LEU A 16 -11.39 39.75 -0.19
C LEU A 16 -11.70 38.47 -0.98
N ILE A 17 -12.92 38.30 -1.47
CA ILE A 17 -13.32 37.20 -2.34
C ILE A 17 -12.68 37.36 -3.73
N PHE A 18 -12.56 38.60 -4.23
CA PHE A 18 -11.94 38.87 -5.54
C PHE A 18 -10.41 38.61 -5.55
N VAL A 19 -9.72 38.92 -4.45
CA VAL A 19 -8.27 38.66 -4.33
C VAL A 19 -7.99 37.15 -4.23
N SER A 20 -8.79 36.40 -3.47
CA SER A 20 -8.62 34.92 -3.39
C SER A 20 -8.98 34.22 -4.71
N THR A 21 -9.96 34.74 -5.45
CA THR A 21 -10.39 34.21 -6.75
C THR A 21 -9.36 34.50 -7.85
N LEU A 22 -8.69 35.67 -7.82
CA LEU A 22 -7.59 35.98 -8.74
C LEU A 22 -6.36 35.08 -8.54
N HIS A 23 -6.02 34.73 -7.32
CA HIS A 23 -4.91 33.84 -7.03
C HIS A 23 -5.16 32.39 -7.50
N VAL A 24 -6.38 31.89 -7.33
CA VAL A 24 -6.79 30.57 -7.84
C VAL A 24 -6.75 30.54 -9.38
N PHE A 25 -7.16 31.62 -10.04
CA PHE A 25 -7.12 31.75 -11.51
C PHE A 25 -5.71 31.67 -12.08
N MET A 26 -4.68 32.13 -11.36
CA MET A 26 -3.31 32.13 -11.87
C MET A 26 -2.68 30.74 -11.91
N LEU A 27 -2.93 29.90 -10.91
CA LEU A 27 -2.41 28.52 -10.85
C LEU A 27 -3.15 27.58 -11.80
N ASP A 28 -4.44 27.78 -12.03
CA ASP A 28 -5.25 27.01 -12.99
C ASP A 28 -4.96 27.41 -14.46
N THR A 29 -4.04 28.38 -14.71
CA THR A 29 -3.66 28.80 -16.05
C THR A 29 -3.02 27.63 -16.81
N PRO A 30 -3.46 27.36 -18.07
CA PRO A 30 -2.86 26.30 -18.88
C PRO A 30 -1.35 26.49 -19.10
N VAL A 31 -0.58 25.41 -19.01
CA VAL A 31 0.88 25.43 -19.11
C VAL A 31 1.41 25.99 -20.44
N GLU A 32 0.61 25.94 -21.49
CA GLU A 32 0.94 26.46 -22.83
C GLU A 32 1.16 27.98 -22.87
N TYR A 33 0.62 28.74 -21.91
CA TYR A 33 0.85 30.18 -21.78
C TYR A 33 2.17 30.54 -21.09
N LEU A 34 2.95 29.51 -20.69
CA LEU A 34 4.27 29.75 -20.13
C LEU A 34 5.31 29.90 -21.21
N LYS A 35 6.24 30.87 -21.02
CA LYS A 35 7.36 31.10 -21.95
C LYS A 35 8.17 29.82 -22.16
N GLY A 36 8.30 29.40 -23.44
CA GLY A 36 9.05 28.21 -23.82
C GLY A 36 8.21 26.93 -23.95
N VAL A 37 6.89 26.96 -23.70
CA VAL A 37 5.98 25.81 -23.86
C VAL A 37 5.25 25.90 -25.21
N GLY A 38 4.26 26.79 -25.34
CA GLY A 38 3.38 26.86 -26.50
C GLY A 38 2.48 25.63 -26.70
N PRO A 39 1.54 25.66 -27.71
CA PRO A 39 0.50 24.63 -27.82
C PRO A 39 1.04 23.21 -28.03
N GLN A 40 2.04 23.03 -28.92
CA GLN A 40 2.57 21.70 -29.26
C GLN A 40 3.26 21.02 -28.07
N ARG A 41 4.07 21.77 -27.29
CA ARG A 41 4.74 21.26 -26.11
C ARG A 41 3.74 21.09 -24.94
N GLY A 42 2.74 21.97 -24.82
CA GLY A 42 1.67 21.84 -23.85
C GLY A 42 0.88 20.55 -24.04
N GLU A 43 0.54 20.19 -25.27
CA GLU A 43 -0.13 18.93 -25.58
C GLU A 43 0.73 17.70 -25.21
N LEU A 44 2.06 17.75 -25.47
CA LEU A 44 2.98 16.69 -25.09
C LEU A 44 3.12 16.56 -23.59
N LEU A 45 3.23 17.66 -22.84
CA LEU A 45 3.29 17.66 -21.38
C LEU A 45 2.01 17.06 -20.77
N ARG A 46 0.85 17.40 -21.34
CA ARG A 46 -0.45 16.85 -20.90
C ARG A 46 -0.55 15.34 -21.15
N LYS A 47 -0.15 14.86 -22.34
CA LYS A 47 -0.27 13.42 -22.69
C LYS A 47 0.73 12.52 -21.99
N GLU A 48 1.97 13.01 -21.79
CA GLU A 48 3.09 12.19 -21.32
C GLU A 48 3.35 12.33 -19.81
N LEU A 49 3.02 13.47 -19.21
CA LEU A 49 3.29 13.77 -17.80
C LEU A 49 2.05 14.25 -17.04
N GLU A 50 0.88 14.29 -17.67
CA GLU A 50 -0.38 14.77 -17.09
C GLU A 50 -0.31 16.24 -16.60
N ILE A 51 0.61 17.05 -17.14
CA ILE A 51 0.80 18.45 -16.80
C ILE A 51 -0.06 19.32 -17.71
N SER A 52 -1.13 19.88 -17.16
CA SER A 52 -2.09 20.74 -17.88
C SER A 52 -2.00 22.20 -17.46
N THR A 53 -1.70 22.47 -16.19
CA THR A 53 -1.76 23.79 -15.57
C THR A 53 -0.41 24.19 -14.94
N PHE A 54 -0.31 25.46 -14.50
CA PHE A 54 0.82 25.94 -13.72
C PHE A 54 0.93 25.18 -12.38
N GLU A 55 -0.21 24.84 -11.76
CA GLU A 55 -0.23 24.04 -10.54
C GLU A 55 0.37 22.66 -10.75
N ASP A 56 0.02 21.96 -11.85
CA ASP A 56 0.57 20.64 -12.15
C ASP A 56 2.09 20.68 -12.33
N LEU A 57 2.60 21.76 -12.97
CA LEU A 57 4.03 21.93 -13.17
C LEU A 57 4.79 22.17 -11.84
N LEU A 58 4.20 22.93 -10.89
CA LEU A 58 4.78 23.15 -9.58
C LEU A 58 4.86 21.86 -8.76
N TYR A 59 3.94 20.93 -8.98
CA TYR A 59 3.92 19.63 -8.30
C TYR A 59 4.62 18.51 -9.09
N HIS A 60 5.23 18.82 -10.23
CA HIS A 60 6.07 17.87 -10.96
C HIS A 60 7.50 17.89 -10.39
N TYR A 61 7.67 17.20 -9.26
CA TYR A 61 8.92 17.24 -8.49
C TYR A 61 10.08 16.51 -9.18
N PRO A 62 11.33 17.01 -9.01
CA PRO A 62 12.52 16.26 -9.36
C PRO A 62 12.63 14.98 -8.51
N TYR A 63 13.01 13.86 -9.13
CA TYR A 63 13.21 12.61 -8.42
C TYR A 63 14.62 12.44 -7.86
N ARG A 64 15.60 13.20 -8.38
CA ARG A 64 16.98 13.25 -7.88
C ARG A 64 17.63 14.59 -8.22
N TYR A 65 18.80 14.82 -7.61
CA TYR A 65 19.61 16.00 -7.86
C TYR A 65 21.04 15.59 -8.17
N PHE A 66 21.66 16.31 -9.09
CA PHE A 66 23.10 16.20 -9.29
C PHE A 66 23.78 17.34 -8.54
N ASP A 67 24.73 16.99 -7.69
CA ASP A 67 25.59 17.96 -7.02
C ASP A 67 26.64 18.46 -8.02
N ARG A 68 26.52 19.71 -8.45
CA ARG A 68 27.48 20.38 -9.30
C ARG A 68 28.45 21.27 -8.52
N THR A 69 28.51 21.14 -7.19
CA THR A 69 29.48 21.86 -6.38
C THR A 69 30.86 21.23 -6.44
N GLN A 70 30.94 19.93 -6.70
CA GLN A 70 32.19 19.19 -6.74
C GLN A 70 32.75 19.11 -8.16
N LEU A 71 33.89 19.72 -8.36
CA LEU A 71 34.68 19.57 -9.58
C LEU A 71 35.56 18.32 -9.43
N THR A 72 35.49 17.45 -10.42
CA THR A 72 36.28 16.21 -10.44
C THR A 72 37.50 16.44 -11.34
N GLN A 73 38.68 16.14 -10.87
CA GLN A 73 39.88 16.12 -11.65
C GLN A 73 39.93 14.84 -12.51
N ILE A 74 40.38 14.96 -13.78
CA ILE A 74 40.40 13.82 -14.71
C ILE A 74 41.29 12.69 -14.17
N CYS A 75 42.38 13.01 -13.51
CA CYS A 75 43.28 12.01 -12.92
C CYS A 75 42.63 11.15 -11.78
N SER A 76 41.54 11.65 -11.14
CA SER A 76 40.87 10.96 -10.07
C SER A 76 39.72 10.06 -10.55
N ILE A 77 39.44 10.00 -11.86
CA ILE A 77 38.35 9.18 -12.41
C ILE A 77 38.76 7.71 -12.41
N GLY A 78 38.01 6.89 -11.64
CA GLY A 78 38.17 5.45 -11.51
C GLY A 78 36.97 4.65 -12.02
N GLN A 79 37.13 3.32 -12.06
CA GLN A 79 36.08 2.38 -12.56
C GLN A 79 34.74 2.47 -11.84
N HIS A 80 34.70 3.02 -10.62
CA HIS A 80 33.49 3.17 -9.81
C HIS A 80 32.89 4.59 -9.88
N THR A 81 33.44 5.47 -10.76
CA THR A 81 32.95 6.83 -10.91
C THR A 81 31.78 6.86 -11.89
N ASP A 82 30.58 7.24 -11.44
CA ASP A 82 29.37 7.25 -12.28
C ASP A 82 29.22 8.56 -13.07
N PHE A 83 29.13 9.70 -12.38
CA PHE A 83 28.95 11.01 -12.97
C PHE A 83 30.04 11.96 -12.50
N VAL A 84 30.53 12.78 -13.40
CA VAL A 84 31.59 13.78 -13.13
C VAL A 84 31.22 15.14 -13.67
N GLN A 85 31.66 16.19 -12.96
CA GLN A 85 31.71 17.53 -13.48
C GLN A 85 33.18 17.97 -13.59
N ILE A 86 33.60 18.30 -14.80
CA ILE A 86 34.98 18.66 -15.11
C ILE A 86 35.01 20.06 -15.69
N VAL A 87 35.92 20.88 -15.23
CA VAL A 87 36.26 22.16 -15.90
C VAL A 87 37.57 21.96 -16.61
N GLY A 88 37.55 22.16 -17.91
CA GLY A 88 38.76 21.97 -18.75
C GLY A 88 38.72 22.77 -20.03
N THR A 89 39.83 22.75 -20.76
CA THR A 89 39.96 23.36 -22.08
C THR A 89 39.78 22.29 -23.16
N VAL A 90 38.94 22.56 -24.16
CA VAL A 90 38.83 21.71 -25.36
C VAL A 90 40.04 21.91 -26.23
N VAL A 91 40.87 20.88 -26.37
CA VAL A 91 42.14 20.97 -27.11
C VAL A 91 42.07 20.44 -28.54
N ASN A 92 41.08 19.59 -28.81
CA ASN A 92 40.90 19.03 -30.16
C ASN A 92 39.43 18.74 -30.42
N ILE A 93 38.95 18.95 -31.66
CA ILE A 93 37.60 18.62 -32.10
C ILE A 93 37.70 17.87 -33.42
N ALA A 94 37.33 16.61 -33.45
CA ALA A 94 37.40 15.75 -34.63
C ALA A 94 36.04 15.11 -34.96
N GLU A 95 35.77 14.91 -36.21
CA GLU A 95 34.66 14.08 -36.68
C GLU A 95 35.20 12.70 -37.08
N GLU A 96 34.67 11.66 -36.52
CA GLU A 96 35.05 10.28 -36.80
C GLU A 96 33.88 9.50 -37.41
N GLY A 97 34.21 8.56 -38.28
CA GLY A 97 33.23 7.67 -38.93
C GLY A 97 32.67 8.24 -40.24
N VAL A 98 31.97 7.38 -41.00
CA VAL A 98 31.39 7.69 -42.31
C VAL A 98 29.89 7.40 -42.32
N GLY A 99 29.10 8.27 -42.93
CA GLY A 99 27.65 8.10 -43.10
C GLY A 99 26.88 8.13 -41.79
N ARG A 100 26.03 7.13 -41.54
CA ARG A 100 25.19 7.03 -40.34
C ARG A 100 25.96 6.74 -39.03
N LYS A 101 27.23 6.38 -39.10
CA LYS A 101 28.11 6.13 -37.95
C LYS A 101 29.00 7.34 -37.61
N LYS A 102 28.71 8.52 -38.17
CA LYS A 102 29.44 9.75 -37.90
C LYS A 102 29.24 10.19 -36.46
N ARG A 103 30.33 10.46 -35.72
CA ARG A 103 30.35 10.94 -34.34
C ARG A 103 31.28 12.14 -34.22
N LEU A 104 30.94 13.06 -33.33
CA LEU A 104 31.81 14.16 -32.91
C LEU A 104 32.58 13.71 -31.66
N VAL A 105 33.90 13.86 -31.72
CA VAL A 105 34.79 13.57 -30.58
C VAL A 105 35.52 14.86 -30.26
N ALA A 106 35.54 15.27 -29.00
CA ALA A 106 36.33 16.39 -28.52
C ALA A 106 37.19 15.92 -27.34
N THR A 107 38.43 16.39 -27.25
CA THR A 107 39.34 16.11 -26.15
C THR A 107 39.32 17.27 -25.15
N LEU A 108 38.95 16.99 -23.92
CA LEU A 108 38.99 17.95 -22.82
C LEU A 108 40.22 17.72 -21.94
N PHE A 109 40.95 18.80 -21.63
CA PHE A 109 42.14 18.79 -20.78
C PHE A 109 41.95 19.73 -19.57
N ASP A 110 42.14 19.22 -18.35
CA ASP A 110 41.95 19.99 -17.11
C ASP A 110 43.26 20.38 -16.38
N GLY A 111 44.40 20.04 -16.96
CA GLY A 111 45.73 20.21 -16.36
C GLY A 111 46.22 18.97 -15.59
N THR A 112 45.37 18.01 -15.26
CA THR A 112 45.73 16.75 -14.58
C THR A 112 45.66 15.54 -15.51
N GLY A 113 44.88 15.66 -16.60
CA GLY A 113 44.70 14.59 -17.57
C GLY A 113 43.82 15.04 -18.74
N SER A 114 43.57 14.12 -19.69
CA SER A 114 42.66 14.32 -20.80
C SER A 114 41.57 13.26 -20.83
N ILE A 115 40.34 13.63 -21.26
CA ILE A 115 39.21 12.75 -21.44
C ILE A 115 38.47 13.02 -22.72
N GLU A 116 37.99 11.98 -23.40
CA GLU A 116 37.23 12.12 -24.64
C GLU A 116 35.73 12.35 -24.34
N LEU A 117 35.17 13.33 -25.05
CA LEU A 117 33.78 13.68 -25.10
C LEU A 117 33.19 13.22 -26.42
N ILE A 118 32.19 12.32 -26.41
CA ILE A 118 31.68 11.65 -27.60
C ILE A 118 30.20 11.93 -27.81
N TRP A 119 29.83 12.44 -29.00
CA TRP A 119 28.44 12.65 -29.38
C TRP A 119 28.11 11.89 -30.67
N PHE A 120 27.14 10.97 -30.60
CA PHE A 120 26.62 10.20 -31.73
C PHE A 120 25.46 10.89 -32.46
N GLN A 121 24.83 11.90 -31.80
CA GLN A 121 23.70 12.67 -32.34
C GLN A 121 23.93 14.16 -32.09
N GLY A 122 23.45 15.01 -33.01
CA GLY A 122 23.58 16.46 -32.86
C GLY A 122 24.97 17.02 -33.14
N ALA A 123 25.88 16.24 -33.73
CA ALA A 123 27.26 16.57 -34.03
C ALA A 123 27.38 17.89 -34.79
N ASP A 124 26.58 18.11 -35.85
CA ASP A 124 26.64 19.31 -36.71
C ASP A 124 26.30 20.60 -35.95
N ARG A 125 25.43 20.55 -34.98
CA ARG A 125 25.06 21.71 -34.14
C ARG A 125 26.15 22.02 -33.12
N LEU A 126 26.67 20.98 -32.47
CA LEU A 126 27.71 21.11 -31.45
C LEU A 126 29.04 21.59 -32.07
N LYS A 127 29.39 21.10 -33.27
CA LYS A 127 30.57 21.55 -33.99
C LYS A 127 30.56 23.06 -34.27
N LYS A 128 29.38 23.65 -34.48
CA LYS A 128 29.22 25.11 -34.68
C LYS A 128 29.39 25.94 -33.42
N THR A 129 29.20 25.31 -32.24
CA THR A 129 29.21 26.00 -30.95
C THR A 129 30.47 25.73 -30.13
N LEU A 130 31.14 24.61 -30.35
CA LEU A 130 32.41 24.28 -29.70
C LEU A 130 33.59 24.99 -30.38
N GLN A 131 34.48 25.54 -29.55
CA GLN A 131 35.70 26.21 -30.01
C GLN A 131 36.91 25.59 -29.31
N GLU A 132 37.97 25.33 -30.08
CA GLU A 132 39.24 24.88 -29.52
C GLU A 132 39.89 25.98 -28.68
N ASN A 133 40.68 25.60 -27.69
CA ASN A 133 41.34 26.47 -26.72
C ASN A 133 40.42 27.32 -25.84
N GLN A 134 39.10 27.00 -25.80
CA GLN A 134 38.16 27.63 -24.89
C GLN A 134 37.90 26.74 -23.69
N LYS A 135 37.69 27.37 -22.51
CA LYS A 135 37.31 26.65 -21.27
C LYS A 135 35.83 26.35 -21.22
N TYR A 136 35.53 25.11 -20.90
CA TYR A 136 34.17 24.59 -20.77
C TYR A 136 34.00 23.92 -19.40
N ILE A 137 32.77 23.92 -18.92
CA ILE A 137 32.30 23.04 -17.87
C ILE A 137 31.55 21.88 -18.53
N VAL A 138 31.94 20.65 -18.20
CA VAL A 138 31.42 19.42 -18.79
C VAL A 138 30.85 18.57 -17.72
N PHE A 139 29.61 18.08 -17.89
CA PHE A 139 28.95 17.14 -16.99
C PHE A 139 28.49 15.91 -17.76
N GLY A 140 28.83 14.72 -17.28
CA GLY A 140 28.43 13.50 -17.94
C GLY A 140 28.69 12.22 -17.12
N ARG A 141 28.17 11.13 -17.65
CA ARG A 141 28.43 9.80 -17.09
C ARG A 141 29.74 9.28 -17.67
N VAL A 142 30.59 8.78 -16.78
CA VAL A 142 31.85 8.14 -17.17
C VAL A 142 31.55 6.77 -17.75
N SER A 143 32.13 6.46 -18.89
CA SER A 143 32.15 5.13 -19.48
C SER A 143 33.59 4.76 -19.83
N PHE A 144 33.89 3.48 -19.80
CA PHE A 144 35.23 2.97 -20.13
C PHE A 144 35.16 2.14 -21.41
N PHE A 145 35.96 2.50 -22.37
CA PHE A 145 36.11 1.73 -23.59
C PHE A 145 37.61 1.39 -23.78
N ASN A 146 37.90 0.10 -23.90
CA ASN A 146 39.27 -0.41 -23.93
C ASN A 146 40.19 0.11 -22.78
N GLY A 147 39.61 0.29 -21.59
CA GLY A 147 40.33 0.78 -20.41
C GLY A 147 40.52 2.31 -20.37
N VAL A 148 40.07 3.06 -21.39
CA VAL A 148 40.14 4.54 -21.45
C VAL A 148 38.79 5.13 -21.02
N ALA A 149 38.85 6.08 -20.09
CA ALA A 149 37.66 6.82 -19.67
C ALA A 149 37.18 7.79 -20.76
N ASN A 150 35.86 7.81 -20.99
CA ASN A 150 35.23 8.76 -21.90
C ASN A 150 33.86 9.18 -21.34
N LEU A 151 33.30 10.28 -21.88
CA LEU A 151 31.97 10.78 -21.59
C LEU A 151 31.10 10.69 -22.84
N ALA A 152 30.08 9.84 -22.83
CA ALA A 152 29.12 9.71 -23.92
C ALA A 152 27.97 10.71 -23.75
N HIS A 153 27.75 11.55 -24.80
CA HIS A 153 26.75 12.61 -24.81
C HIS A 153 26.79 13.54 -23.58
N PRO A 154 27.96 14.03 -23.13
CA PRO A 154 28.04 14.94 -22.02
C PRO A 154 27.32 16.26 -22.31
N GLU A 155 26.82 16.90 -21.26
CA GLU A 155 26.44 18.30 -21.28
C GLU A 155 27.72 19.14 -21.28
N ILE A 156 27.81 20.14 -22.18
CA ILE A 156 28.96 21.04 -22.29
C ILE A 156 28.47 22.48 -22.43
N ASP A 157 29.00 23.37 -21.59
CA ASP A 157 28.71 24.80 -21.62
C ASP A 157 30.00 25.61 -21.51
N PRO A 158 30.11 26.76 -22.18
CA PRO A 158 31.21 27.67 -21.95
C PRO A 158 31.31 28.08 -20.49
N LEU A 159 32.50 28.12 -19.94
CA LEU A 159 32.72 28.54 -18.55
C LEU A 159 32.49 30.05 -18.43
N THR A 160 31.35 30.45 -17.86
CA THR A 160 30.97 31.83 -17.54
C THR A 160 30.68 31.96 -16.05
N ALA A 161 30.57 33.19 -15.53
CA ALA A 161 30.21 33.40 -14.14
C ALA A 161 28.81 32.81 -13.78
N GLU A 162 27.93 32.68 -14.76
CA GLU A 162 26.59 32.05 -14.56
C GLU A 162 26.65 30.52 -14.58
N THR A 163 27.46 29.93 -15.49
CA THR A 163 27.60 28.46 -15.58
C THR A 163 28.51 27.91 -14.49
N ALA A 164 29.35 28.74 -13.86
CA ALA A 164 30.21 28.40 -12.74
C ALA A 164 29.43 28.38 -11.38
N LYS A 165 28.16 28.82 -11.34
CA LYS A 165 27.34 28.72 -10.12
C LYS A 165 27.11 27.25 -9.84
N ALA A 166 27.92 26.77 -8.91
CA ALA A 166 27.78 25.44 -8.33
C ALA A 166 26.43 25.34 -7.55
N GLY A 167 25.69 24.26 -7.75
CA GLY A 167 24.43 24.03 -7.04
C GLY A 167 23.86 22.64 -7.32
N LEU A 168 22.83 22.28 -6.59
CA LEU A 168 22.08 21.06 -6.81
C LEU A 168 21.18 21.21 -8.04
N GLN A 169 21.48 20.48 -9.11
CA GLN A 169 20.69 20.53 -10.33
C GLN A 169 19.56 19.48 -10.30
N PRO A 170 18.28 19.89 -10.45
CA PRO A 170 17.16 18.97 -10.43
C PRO A 170 17.12 18.07 -11.65
N VAL A 171 16.71 16.81 -11.46
CA VAL A 171 16.43 15.84 -12.52
C VAL A 171 14.96 15.43 -12.46
N TYR A 172 14.22 15.80 -13.51
CA TYR A 172 12.80 15.55 -13.61
C TYR A 172 12.50 14.22 -14.30
N PRO A 173 11.41 13.53 -13.94
CA PRO A 173 10.87 12.41 -14.71
C PRO A 173 10.57 12.86 -16.15
N THR A 174 11.05 12.11 -17.13
CA THR A 174 10.82 12.37 -18.56
C THR A 174 10.65 11.06 -19.33
N THR A 175 9.90 11.10 -20.44
CA THR A 175 9.78 9.96 -21.36
C THR A 175 10.70 10.13 -22.58
N GLU A 176 11.07 9.04 -23.23
CA GLU A 176 11.89 9.08 -24.44
C GLU A 176 11.23 9.92 -25.56
N LYS A 177 9.90 9.91 -25.61
CA LYS A 177 9.13 10.69 -26.57
C LYS A 177 9.25 12.20 -26.33
N LEU A 178 9.27 12.64 -25.06
CA LEU A 178 9.53 14.03 -24.70
C LEU A 178 10.94 14.46 -25.09
N LYS A 179 11.94 13.63 -24.78
CA LYS A 179 13.35 13.89 -25.13
C LYS A 179 13.53 14.04 -26.65
N SER A 180 12.91 13.15 -27.44
CA SER A 180 13.00 13.20 -28.91
C SER A 180 12.40 14.48 -29.53
N LYS A 181 11.44 15.12 -28.82
CA LYS A 181 10.78 16.38 -29.18
C LYS A 181 11.44 17.63 -28.56
N GLY A 182 12.60 17.47 -27.92
CA GLY A 182 13.38 18.56 -27.33
C GLY A 182 12.89 19.03 -25.96
N LEU A 183 12.01 18.25 -25.29
CA LEU A 183 11.65 18.45 -23.91
C LEU A 183 12.55 17.60 -23.01
N THR A 184 13.79 18.02 -22.90
CA THR A 184 14.81 17.41 -22.05
C THR A 184 14.66 17.89 -20.62
N ASN A 185 15.36 17.24 -19.68
CA ASN A 185 15.44 17.66 -18.27
C ASN A 185 15.74 19.16 -18.12
N ARG A 186 16.74 19.65 -18.86
CA ARG A 186 17.12 21.07 -18.86
C ARG A 186 16.00 21.99 -19.36
N SER A 187 15.23 21.52 -20.36
CA SER A 187 14.08 22.29 -20.88
C SER A 187 12.98 22.39 -19.81
N ILE A 188 12.68 21.31 -19.09
CA ILE A 188 11.69 21.30 -18.00
C ILE A 188 12.15 22.22 -16.88
N ALA A 189 13.40 22.11 -16.43
CA ALA A 189 13.97 23.00 -15.41
C ALA A 189 13.81 24.48 -15.78
N ARG A 190 14.12 24.84 -17.05
CA ARG A 190 13.98 26.22 -17.53
C ARG A 190 12.52 26.68 -17.59
N ILE A 191 11.61 25.81 -18.00
CA ILE A 191 10.16 26.10 -18.02
C ILE A 191 9.67 26.34 -16.58
N THR A 192 10.07 25.51 -15.62
CA THR A 192 9.76 25.68 -14.20
C THR A 192 10.36 26.96 -13.63
N GLN A 193 11.58 27.33 -14.03
CA GLN A 193 12.19 28.59 -13.64
C GLN A 193 11.40 29.80 -14.16
N ASN A 194 10.98 29.78 -15.44
CA ASN A 194 10.12 30.80 -16.01
C ASN A 194 8.77 30.94 -15.28
N LEU A 195 8.28 29.84 -14.68
CA LEU A 195 7.09 29.89 -13.85
C LEU A 195 7.35 30.68 -12.56
N PHE A 196 8.47 30.40 -11.85
CA PHE A 196 8.83 31.13 -10.63
C PHE A 196 9.21 32.60 -10.87
N GLU A 197 9.53 33.00 -12.11
CA GLU A 197 9.67 34.41 -12.48
C GLU A 197 8.31 35.14 -12.57
N LYS A 198 7.23 34.39 -12.84
CA LYS A 198 5.86 34.94 -12.94
C LYS A 198 5.10 34.94 -11.62
N ILE A 199 5.34 33.93 -10.77
CA ILE A 199 4.62 33.76 -9.51
C ILE A 199 5.49 34.24 -8.34
N GLY A 200 4.90 35.06 -7.49
CA GLY A 200 5.53 35.52 -6.25
C GLY A 200 5.03 34.75 -5.01
N GLN A 201 5.53 35.17 -3.86
CA GLN A 201 5.13 34.56 -2.57
C GLN A 201 3.62 34.72 -2.28
N ASN A 202 3.02 35.82 -2.73
CA ASN A 202 1.60 36.11 -2.54
C ASN A 202 0.68 35.25 -3.43
N ASP A 203 1.21 34.71 -4.52
CA ASP A 203 0.45 33.85 -5.44
C ASP A 203 0.37 32.38 -4.95
N LEU A 204 1.18 32.02 -3.95
CA LEU A 204 1.21 30.72 -3.29
C LEU A 204 0.81 30.85 -1.81
N PRO A 205 -0.49 31.05 -1.52
CA PRO A 205 -0.94 31.21 -0.15
C PRO A 205 -0.62 29.98 0.69
N GLU A 206 -0.40 30.21 1.98
CA GLU A 206 -0.09 29.14 2.92
C GLU A 206 -1.31 28.23 3.12
N THR A 207 -1.08 26.94 3.15
CA THR A 207 -2.10 25.91 3.32
C THR A 207 -2.26 25.47 4.75
N LEU A 208 -1.15 25.49 5.52
CA LEU A 208 -1.13 25.06 6.91
C LEU A 208 -1.35 26.24 7.87
N PRO A 209 -2.01 26.00 9.01
CA PRO A 209 -2.14 27.01 10.07
C PRO A 209 -0.78 27.45 10.62
N ALA A 210 -0.67 28.71 11.04
CA ALA A 210 0.58 29.29 11.50
C ALA A 210 1.15 28.63 12.77
N ASP A 211 0.29 28.16 13.65
CA ASP A 211 0.64 27.42 14.86
C ASP A 211 1.24 26.05 14.52
N VAL A 212 0.69 25.35 13.53
CA VAL A 212 1.26 24.09 13.02
C VAL A 212 2.63 24.31 12.41
N ILE A 213 2.79 25.36 11.57
CA ILE A 213 4.09 25.70 10.97
C ILE A 213 5.14 25.97 12.06
N ALA A 214 4.78 26.74 13.09
CA ALA A 214 5.69 27.08 14.19
C ALA A 214 6.03 25.84 15.04
N GLN A 215 5.03 25.01 15.38
CA GLN A 215 5.22 23.82 16.23
C GLN A 215 6.16 22.80 15.59
N TYR A 216 6.03 22.56 14.27
CA TYR A 216 6.82 21.56 13.56
C TYR A 216 7.99 22.16 12.78
N GLN A 217 8.30 23.44 12.99
CA GLN A 217 9.43 24.16 12.37
C GLN A 217 9.46 24.04 10.84
N LEU A 218 8.30 24.15 10.21
CA LEU A 218 8.14 23.98 8.77
C LEU A 218 8.52 25.29 8.04
N CYS A 219 9.21 25.19 6.91
CA CYS A 219 9.38 26.33 6.03
C CYS A 219 8.06 26.72 5.35
N ARG A 220 7.91 27.96 4.91
CA ARG A 220 6.70 28.43 4.21
C ARG A 220 6.56 27.74 2.85
N ARG A 221 5.32 27.54 2.40
CA ARG A 221 4.97 26.83 1.15
C ARG A 221 5.71 27.33 -0.08
N TYR A 222 5.80 28.66 -0.26
CA TYR A 222 6.53 29.24 -1.39
C TYR A 222 7.99 28.81 -1.44
N TYR A 223 8.69 28.86 -0.29
CA TYR A 223 10.09 28.44 -0.20
C TYR A 223 10.24 26.93 -0.41
N ALA A 224 9.32 26.13 0.13
CA ALA A 224 9.32 24.68 -0.07
C ALA A 224 9.21 24.32 -1.57
N LEU A 225 8.24 24.92 -2.26
CA LEU A 225 8.05 24.70 -3.71
C LEU A 225 9.21 25.25 -4.53
N ARG A 226 9.81 26.36 -4.15
CA ARG A 226 10.99 26.89 -4.83
C ARG A 226 12.23 26.03 -4.60
N TRP A 227 12.50 25.67 -3.34
CA TRP A 227 13.70 24.90 -2.97
C TRP A 227 13.64 23.44 -3.42
N ILE A 228 12.47 22.84 -3.57
CA ILE A 228 12.38 21.49 -4.16
C ILE A 228 12.78 21.50 -5.64
N HIS A 229 12.57 22.59 -6.37
CA HIS A 229 12.97 22.73 -7.76
C HIS A 229 14.39 23.31 -7.91
N PHE A 230 14.73 24.31 -7.10
CA PHE A 230 15.99 25.06 -7.18
C PHE A 230 16.55 25.28 -5.77
N PRO A 231 17.11 24.24 -5.14
CA PRO A 231 17.71 24.36 -3.82
C PRO A 231 19.03 25.10 -3.89
N ASP A 232 19.25 26.05 -2.98
CA ASP A 232 20.50 26.77 -2.89
C ASP A 232 21.60 25.91 -2.23
N ASN A 233 21.19 24.99 -1.36
CA ASN A 233 22.05 24.04 -0.63
C ASN A 233 21.24 22.80 -0.22
N GLU A 234 21.92 21.81 0.38
CA GLU A 234 21.28 20.56 0.85
C GLU A 234 20.28 20.81 1.99
N GLU A 235 20.55 21.78 2.86
CA GLU A 235 19.64 22.11 3.99
C GLU A 235 18.29 22.63 3.47
N HIS A 236 18.32 23.53 2.47
CA HIS A 236 17.09 24.00 1.82
C HIS A 236 16.33 22.87 1.14
N LEU A 237 17.04 21.94 0.49
CA LEU A 237 16.42 20.77 -0.13
C LEU A 237 15.72 19.88 0.91
N GLN A 238 16.38 19.60 2.03
CA GLN A 238 15.82 18.76 3.10
C GLN A 238 14.63 19.46 3.77
N ALA A 239 14.73 20.77 4.05
CA ALA A 239 13.62 21.55 4.59
C ALA A 239 12.40 21.56 3.65
N ALA A 240 12.63 21.68 2.32
CA ALA A 240 11.57 21.62 1.32
C ALA A 240 10.90 20.24 1.28
N ARG A 241 11.70 19.16 1.21
CA ARG A 241 11.21 17.79 1.26
C ARG A 241 10.38 17.52 2.50
N TYR A 242 10.90 17.87 3.67
CA TYR A 242 10.21 17.69 4.94
C TYR A 242 8.87 18.43 4.95
N ARG A 243 8.83 19.70 4.54
CA ARG A 243 7.61 20.51 4.48
C ARG A 243 6.57 19.92 3.51
N LEU A 244 6.96 19.51 2.30
CA LEU A 244 6.05 18.98 1.30
C LEU A 244 5.50 17.60 1.69
N LYS A 245 6.35 16.71 2.22
CA LYS A 245 5.95 15.43 2.79
C LYS A 245 4.98 15.61 3.95
N TRP A 246 5.30 16.55 4.85
CA TRP A 246 4.46 16.84 6.01
C TRP A 246 3.08 17.35 5.60
N GLU A 247 3.00 18.28 4.64
CA GLU A 247 1.72 18.81 4.13
C GLU A 247 0.86 17.71 3.49
N GLU A 248 1.45 16.91 2.64
CA GLU A 248 0.76 15.83 1.92
C GLU A 248 0.19 14.78 2.90
N LEU A 249 0.99 14.36 3.87
CA LEU A 249 0.57 13.43 4.92
C LEU A 249 -0.47 14.06 5.85
N PHE A 250 -0.30 15.34 6.24
CA PHE A 250 -1.26 16.03 7.11
C PHE A 250 -2.64 16.15 6.47
N LEU A 251 -2.71 16.55 5.19
CA LEU A 251 -3.98 16.64 4.47
C LEU A 251 -4.66 15.26 4.38
N SER A 252 -3.87 14.21 4.17
CA SER A 252 -4.36 12.83 4.19
C SER A 252 -4.92 12.45 5.57
N GLN A 253 -4.16 12.69 6.64
CA GLN A 253 -4.59 12.38 8.01
C GLN A 253 -5.79 13.23 8.44
N LEU A 254 -5.87 14.47 8.02
CA LEU A 254 -7.01 15.35 8.31
C LEU A 254 -8.31 14.84 7.66
N LYS A 255 -8.24 14.33 6.41
CA LYS A 255 -9.39 13.70 5.74
C LYS A 255 -9.85 12.46 6.50
N ILE A 256 -8.92 11.60 6.85
CA ILE A 256 -9.19 10.38 7.62
C ILE A 256 -9.81 10.71 8.97
N ALA A 257 -9.23 11.64 9.71
CA ALA A 257 -9.72 12.05 11.02
C ALA A 257 -11.12 12.68 10.94
N ARG A 258 -11.40 13.46 9.89
CA ARG A 258 -12.73 14.05 9.65
C ARG A 258 -13.78 12.97 9.32
N LEU A 259 -13.46 12.00 8.45
CA LEU A 259 -14.35 10.87 8.18
C LEU A 259 -14.62 10.08 9.46
N ARG A 260 -13.59 9.83 10.25
CA ARG A 260 -13.72 9.16 11.55
C ARG A 260 -14.63 9.94 12.50
N LEU A 261 -14.46 11.26 12.59
CA LEU A 261 -15.31 12.10 13.42
C LEU A 261 -16.79 12.01 12.98
N GLN A 262 -17.06 12.04 11.68
CA GLN A 262 -18.40 11.89 11.15
C GLN A 262 -19.01 10.51 11.49
N HIS A 263 -18.23 9.44 11.41
CA HIS A 263 -18.67 8.10 11.79
C HIS A 263 -18.86 7.96 13.30
N THR A 264 -17.95 8.52 14.11
CA THR A 264 -18.06 8.47 15.58
C THR A 264 -19.27 9.26 16.11
N LEU A 265 -19.79 10.22 15.35
CA LEU A 265 -20.99 10.98 15.71
C LEU A 265 -22.29 10.26 15.30
N GLN A 266 -22.23 9.18 14.52
CA GLN A 266 -23.43 8.41 14.19
C GLN A 266 -23.94 7.65 15.42
N PRO A 267 -25.25 7.76 15.74
CA PRO A 267 -25.82 6.97 16.82
C PRO A 267 -25.72 5.49 16.47
N GLY A 268 -25.39 4.70 17.45
CA GLY A 268 -25.29 3.24 17.36
C GLY A 268 -26.10 2.57 18.46
N TYR A 269 -26.24 1.27 18.37
CA TYR A 269 -26.83 0.50 19.44
C TYR A 269 -25.95 0.53 20.69
N ARG A 270 -26.54 0.39 21.87
CA ARG A 270 -25.81 0.34 23.12
C ARG A 270 -25.90 -1.06 23.70
N PHE A 271 -24.74 -1.70 23.91
CA PHE A 271 -24.65 -2.98 24.59
C PHE A 271 -24.26 -2.74 26.06
N GLU A 272 -25.26 -2.61 26.91
CA GLU A 272 -25.04 -2.26 28.33
C GLU A 272 -24.74 -3.49 29.20
N THR A 273 -25.33 -4.62 28.84
CA THR A 273 -25.35 -5.82 29.68
C THR A 273 -24.35 -6.86 29.19
N VAL A 274 -23.58 -7.43 30.11
CA VAL A 274 -22.86 -8.70 29.92
C VAL A 274 -23.70 -9.75 30.64
N GLY A 275 -24.53 -10.44 29.88
CA GLY A 275 -25.56 -11.35 30.44
C GLY A 275 -25.12 -12.81 30.44
N ASP A 276 -26.13 -13.67 30.47
CA ASP A 276 -25.93 -15.12 30.68
C ASP A 276 -25.26 -15.81 29.49
N CYS A 277 -25.58 -15.40 28.24
CA CYS A 277 -24.96 -16.02 27.08
C CYS A 277 -23.44 -15.87 27.11
N PHE A 278 -22.94 -14.66 27.37
CA PHE A 278 -21.51 -14.38 27.45
C PHE A 278 -20.85 -15.07 28.64
N ASN A 279 -21.45 -14.94 29.83
CA ASN A 279 -20.86 -15.44 31.07
C ASN A 279 -20.84 -16.97 31.13
N THR A 280 -21.93 -17.66 30.74
CA THR A 280 -22.00 -19.13 30.70
C THR A 280 -21.01 -19.68 29.68
N PHE A 281 -20.92 -19.09 28.47
CA PHE A 281 -19.93 -19.50 27.50
C PHE A 281 -18.50 -19.35 28.05
N PHE A 282 -18.19 -18.20 28.65
CA PHE A 282 -16.84 -17.90 29.17
C PHE A 282 -16.44 -18.83 30.30
N LYS A 283 -17.37 -19.14 31.22
CA LYS A 283 -17.06 -19.94 32.42
C LYS A 283 -17.12 -21.44 32.18
N GLU A 284 -18.07 -21.92 31.35
CA GLU A 284 -18.42 -23.33 31.30
C GLU A 284 -18.13 -24.00 29.93
N HIS A 285 -18.18 -23.24 28.85
CA HIS A 285 -18.12 -23.81 27.52
C HIS A 285 -16.87 -23.43 26.70
N LEU A 286 -16.06 -22.48 27.19
CA LEU A 286 -14.79 -22.13 26.53
C LEU A 286 -13.75 -23.23 26.81
N PRO A 287 -13.25 -23.95 25.78
CA PRO A 287 -12.41 -25.13 25.97
C PRO A 287 -10.95 -24.79 26.34
N PHE A 288 -10.58 -23.51 26.47
CA PHE A 288 -9.25 -23.02 26.81
C PHE A 288 -9.31 -21.65 27.48
N GLN A 289 -8.22 -21.24 28.10
CA GLN A 289 -8.12 -19.90 28.67
C GLN A 289 -7.77 -18.86 27.59
N LEU A 290 -8.43 -17.69 27.68
CA LEU A 290 -8.11 -16.56 26.83
C LEU A 290 -6.74 -15.99 27.17
N THR A 291 -5.98 -15.59 26.14
CA THR A 291 -4.74 -14.83 26.30
C THR A 291 -5.02 -13.43 26.84
N ASN A 292 -3.99 -12.76 27.37
CA ASN A 292 -4.16 -11.39 27.85
C ASN A 292 -4.51 -10.43 26.70
N ALA A 293 -3.95 -10.65 25.50
CA ALA A 293 -4.29 -9.89 24.32
C ALA A 293 -5.75 -10.03 23.92
N GLN A 294 -6.31 -11.26 23.93
CA GLN A 294 -7.73 -11.50 23.66
C GLN A 294 -8.64 -10.83 24.69
N LYS A 295 -8.29 -10.91 25.99
CA LYS A 295 -9.04 -10.21 27.06
C LYS A 295 -9.00 -8.69 26.88
N ARG A 296 -7.85 -8.14 26.53
CA ARG A 296 -7.68 -6.70 26.22
C ARG A 296 -8.60 -6.27 25.09
N VAL A 297 -8.58 -7.00 23.97
CA VAL A 297 -9.41 -6.69 22.80
C VAL A 297 -10.90 -6.78 23.12
N LEU A 298 -11.34 -7.79 23.86
CA LEU A 298 -12.74 -7.90 24.31
C LEU A 298 -13.15 -6.73 25.22
N LYS A 299 -12.24 -6.26 26.08
CA LYS A 299 -12.50 -5.07 26.91
C LYS A 299 -12.64 -3.80 26.07
N GLU A 300 -11.80 -3.63 25.05
CA GLU A 300 -11.88 -2.51 24.09
C GLU A 300 -13.23 -2.53 23.36
N ILE A 301 -13.62 -3.69 22.81
CA ILE A 301 -14.90 -3.87 22.11
C ILE A 301 -16.09 -3.55 23.05
N ARG A 302 -16.06 -4.05 24.28
CA ARG A 302 -17.11 -3.75 25.26
C ARG A 302 -17.21 -2.27 25.57
N THR A 303 -16.07 -1.61 25.73
CA THR A 303 -16.04 -0.15 25.98
C THR A 303 -16.69 0.60 24.83
N ASP A 304 -16.36 0.27 23.59
CA ASP A 304 -16.92 0.94 22.42
C ASP A 304 -18.42 0.72 22.29
N THR A 305 -18.88 -0.53 22.39
CA THR A 305 -20.29 -0.90 22.21
C THR A 305 -21.20 -0.36 23.32
N ALA A 306 -20.64 0.00 24.47
CA ALA A 306 -21.38 0.61 25.59
C ALA A 306 -21.61 2.14 25.40
N THR A 307 -20.92 2.80 24.46
CA THR A 307 -20.97 4.26 24.30
C THR A 307 -22.27 4.78 23.67
N GLY A 308 -23.06 3.94 23.01
CA GLY A 308 -24.19 4.35 22.17
C GLY A 308 -23.78 4.96 20.83
N LYS A 309 -22.53 4.82 20.42
CA LYS A 309 -21.98 5.17 19.12
C LYS A 309 -21.71 3.90 18.32
N GLN A 310 -21.75 3.97 17.00
CA GLN A 310 -21.41 2.83 16.15
C GLN A 310 -19.95 2.44 16.34
N MET A 311 -19.68 1.22 16.77
CA MET A 311 -18.32 0.66 16.76
C MET A 311 -17.94 0.21 15.34
N ASN A 312 -16.79 0.66 14.86
CA ASN A 312 -16.13 0.17 13.67
C ASN A 312 -14.69 -0.22 14.03
N ARG A 313 -14.42 -1.52 14.22
CA ARG A 313 -13.15 -1.99 14.77
C ARG A 313 -12.52 -3.09 13.92
N LEU A 314 -11.23 -2.92 13.62
CA LEU A 314 -10.38 -3.93 13.00
C LEU A 314 -9.63 -4.72 14.08
N VAL A 315 -9.87 -6.02 14.15
CA VAL A 315 -9.09 -6.96 14.96
C VAL A 315 -8.08 -7.66 14.06
N GLN A 316 -6.83 -7.35 14.25
CA GLN A 316 -5.74 -7.99 13.54
C GLN A 316 -4.94 -8.91 14.47
N GLY A 317 -4.43 -9.98 13.91
CA GLY A 317 -3.61 -10.95 14.65
C GLY A 317 -3.15 -12.04 13.72
N ASP A 318 -2.09 -12.73 14.07
CA ASP A 318 -1.53 -13.80 13.27
C ASP A 318 -2.54 -14.94 13.02
N VAL A 319 -2.24 -15.79 12.05
CA VAL A 319 -3.05 -16.97 11.77
C VAL A 319 -3.11 -17.85 13.04
N GLY A 320 -4.32 -18.16 13.49
CA GLY A 320 -4.54 -18.95 14.71
C GLY A 320 -4.36 -18.20 16.04
N SER A 321 -4.32 -16.87 16.06
CA SER A 321 -4.32 -16.05 17.29
C SER A 321 -5.67 -16.06 18.04
N GLY A 322 -6.71 -16.74 17.50
CA GLY A 322 -8.02 -16.86 18.13
C GLY A 322 -8.99 -15.72 17.86
N LYS A 323 -8.85 -15.00 16.75
CA LYS A 323 -9.77 -13.93 16.32
C LYS A 323 -11.23 -14.38 16.29
N THR A 324 -11.49 -15.60 15.82
CA THR A 324 -12.86 -16.18 15.75
C THR A 324 -13.52 -16.30 17.12
N ILE A 325 -12.77 -16.61 18.17
CA ILE A 325 -13.29 -16.66 19.55
C ILE A 325 -13.65 -15.26 20.04
N VAL A 326 -12.83 -14.27 19.77
CA VAL A 326 -13.14 -12.86 20.10
C VAL A 326 -14.42 -12.42 19.38
N ALA A 327 -14.57 -12.78 18.10
CA ALA A 327 -15.79 -12.50 17.33
C ALA A 327 -17.02 -13.22 17.92
N LEU A 328 -16.90 -14.51 18.26
CA LEU A 328 -17.99 -15.27 18.88
C LEU A 328 -18.42 -14.64 20.22
N MET A 329 -17.48 -14.31 21.09
CA MET A 329 -17.79 -13.67 22.37
C MET A 329 -18.44 -12.28 22.17
N THR A 330 -18.05 -11.55 21.13
CA THR A 330 -18.71 -10.29 20.76
C THR A 330 -20.13 -10.53 20.24
N MET A 331 -20.36 -11.61 19.47
CA MET A 331 -21.72 -11.99 19.05
C MET A 331 -22.59 -12.36 20.26
N LEU A 332 -22.07 -13.11 21.22
CA LEU A 332 -22.79 -13.43 22.46
C LEU A 332 -23.14 -12.17 23.26
N LEU A 333 -22.25 -11.20 23.32
CA LEU A 333 -22.52 -9.89 23.91
C LEU A 333 -23.69 -9.17 23.20
N ALA A 334 -23.77 -9.22 21.88
CA ALA A 334 -24.92 -8.68 21.14
C ALA A 334 -26.22 -9.42 21.47
N LEU A 335 -26.15 -10.76 21.61
CA LEU A 335 -27.30 -11.58 21.99
C LEU A 335 -27.84 -11.25 23.40
N ASP A 336 -26.98 -11.01 24.37
CA ASP A 336 -27.32 -10.61 25.72
C ASP A 336 -28.08 -9.27 25.77
N ASN A 337 -27.86 -8.41 24.76
CA ASN A 337 -28.55 -7.13 24.62
C ASN A 337 -29.77 -7.19 23.67
N GLY A 338 -30.25 -8.38 23.31
CA GLY A 338 -31.44 -8.56 22.50
C GLY A 338 -31.27 -8.37 20.99
N PHE A 339 -30.03 -8.33 20.50
CA PHE A 339 -29.73 -8.15 19.10
C PHE A 339 -29.38 -9.47 18.40
N GLN A 340 -29.50 -9.45 17.06
CA GLN A 340 -28.98 -10.48 16.18
C GLN A 340 -27.54 -10.14 15.77
N ALA A 341 -26.77 -11.18 15.45
CA ALA A 341 -25.41 -11.05 14.93
C ALA A 341 -25.22 -11.83 13.62
N CYS A 342 -24.43 -11.30 12.71
CA CYS A 342 -24.04 -12.02 11.50
C CYS A 342 -22.51 -12.08 11.36
N MET A 343 -22.01 -13.17 10.75
CA MET A 343 -20.60 -13.33 10.38
C MET A 343 -20.49 -13.56 8.87
N MET A 344 -19.75 -12.70 8.21
CA MET A 344 -19.47 -12.78 6.77
C MET A 344 -18.08 -13.34 6.53
N ALA A 345 -17.99 -14.32 5.62
CA ALA A 345 -16.74 -14.89 5.12
C ALA A 345 -16.64 -14.71 3.60
N PRO A 346 -15.44 -14.58 3.03
CA PRO A 346 -15.26 -14.31 1.60
C PRO A 346 -15.60 -15.50 0.69
N THR A 347 -15.56 -16.73 1.22
CA THR A 347 -15.83 -17.96 0.47
C THR A 347 -16.80 -18.88 1.21
N GLU A 348 -17.46 -19.77 0.48
CA GLU A 348 -18.38 -20.75 1.07
C GLU A 348 -17.66 -21.73 2.00
N ILE A 349 -16.44 -22.14 1.67
CA ILE A 349 -15.62 -23.02 2.50
C ILE A 349 -15.36 -22.41 3.86
N LEU A 350 -14.95 -21.13 3.89
CA LEU A 350 -14.73 -20.41 5.14
C LEU A 350 -16.02 -20.22 5.94
N ALA A 351 -17.12 -19.86 5.25
CA ALA A 351 -18.42 -19.74 5.90
C ALA A 351 -18.85 -21.07 6.55
N GLN A 352 -18.66 -22.18 5.84
CA GLN A 352 -18.94 -23.53 6.37
C GLN A 352 -18.08 -23.85 7.59
N GLN A 353 -16.78 -23.54 7.57
CA GLN A 353 -15.88 -23.78 8.70
C GLN A 353 -16.25 -22.94 9.92
N HIS A 354 -16.54 -21.65 9.72
CA HIS A 354 -17.03 -20.80 10.81
C HIS A 354 -18.34 -21.31 11.37
N PHE A 355 -19.27 -21.69 10.49
CA PHE A 355 -20.55 -22.28 10.90
C PHE A 355 -20.35 -23.54 11.75
N GLN A 356 -19.57 -24.51 11.30
CA GLN A 356 -19.29 -25.74 12.03
C GLN A 356 -18.62 -25.46 13.37
N GLY A 357 -17.57 -24.60 13.37
CA GLY A 357 -16.85 -24.26 14.60
C GLY A 357 -17.73 -23.54 15.63
N ILE A 358 -18.52 -22.55 15.20
CA ILE A 358 -19.42 -21.81 16.08
C ILE A 358 -20.55 -22.70 16.58
N SER A 359 -21.19 -23.47 15.70
CA SER A 359 -22.27 -24.40 16.07
C SER A 359 -21.81 -25.41 17.10
N SER A 360 -20.65 -26.03 16.92
CA SER A 360 -20.08 -26.97 17.89
C SER A 360 -19.83 -26.35 19.28
N LEU A 361 -19.35 -25.10 19.31
CA LEU A 361 -19.08 -24.38 20.56
C LEU A 361 -20.37 -23.97 21.28
N LEU A 362 -21.44 -23.69 20.53
CA LEU A 362 -22.73 -23.23 21.06
C LEU A 362 -23.77 -24.37 21.26
N GLU A 363 -23.46 -25.59 20.83
CA GLU A 363 -24.38 -26.74 20.89
C GLU A 363 -25.00 -26.93 22.28
N LYS A 364 -24.17 -26.91 23.33
CA LYS A 364 -24.62 -27.08 24.74
C LYS A 364 -25.39 -25.89 25.27
N MET A 365 -25.37 -24.76 24.61
CA MET A 365 -26.11 -23.55 25.01
C MET A 365 -27.46 -23.42 24.30
N ASN A 366 -27.80 -24.35 23.41
CA ASN A 366 -29.02 -24.32 22.60
C ASN A 366 -29.25 -23.00 21.84
N ILE A 367 -28.16 -22.35 21.40
CA ILE A 367 -28.23 -21.15 20.57
C ILE A 367 -28.17 -21.58 19.11
N PRO A 368 -29.24 -21.42 18.33
CA PRO A 368 -29.25 -21.83 16.94
C PRO A 368 -28.36 -20.93 16.07
N VAL A 369 -27.58 -21.57 15.22
CA VAL A 369 -26.76 -20.93 14.19
C VAL A 369 -27.18 -21.46 12.83
N ALA A 370 -27.28 -20.63 11.81
CA ALA A 370 -27.57 -21.07 10.44
C ALA A 370 -26.48 -20.63 9.47
N LEU A 371 -26.39 -21.37 8.34
CA LEU A 371 -25.48 -21.06 7.25
C LEU A 371 -26.27 -20.56 6.05
N LEU A 372 -25.95 -19.35 5.56
CA LEU A 372 -26.57 -18.75 4.37
C LEU A 372 -25.51 -18.41 3.31
N THR A 373 -25.45 -19.20 2.26
CA THR A 373 -24.51 -19.01 1.12
C THR A 373 -25.26 -18.94 -0.21
N GLY A 374 -24.52 -18.76 -1.31
CA GLY A 374 -25.09 -18.83 -2.65
C GLY A 374 -25.66 -20.21 -3.00
N SER A 375 -25.08 -21.28 -2.45
CA SER A 375 -25.53 -22.67 -2.64
C SER A 375 -26.76 -23.06 -1.81
N THR A 376 -27.10 -22.31 -0.75
CA THR A 376 -28.31 -22.56 0.05
C THR A 376 -29.55 -22.29 -0.75
N LYS A 377 -30.37 -23.32 -1.01
CA LYS A 377 -31.51 -23.24 -1.94
C LYS A 377 -32.82 -23.74 -1.32
N GLY A 378 -33.91 -23.37 -1.99
CA GLY A 378 -35.24 -23.93 -1.73
C GLY A 378 -35.83 -23.60 -0.37
N LYS A 379 -36.39 -24.63 0.30
CA LYS A 379 -37.11 -24.50 1.57
C LYS A 379 -36.18 -23.99 2.68
N GLU A 380 -34.99 -24.56 2.79
CA GLU A 380 -34.01 -24.17 3.80
C GLU A 380 -33.68 -22.66 3.77
N ARG A 381 -33.44 -22.11 2.57
CA ARG A 381 -33.23 -20.67 2.41
C ARG A 381 -34.43 -19.85 2.89
N LYS A 382 -35.65 -20.30 2.53
CA LYS A 382 -36.88 -19.61 2.92
C LYS A 382 -37.06 -19.62 4.43
N ASP A 383 -36.83 -20.77 5.06
CA ASP A 383 -36.96 -20.94 6.52
C ASP A 383 -35.93 -20.06 7.27
N ILE A 384 -34.67 -19.98 6.79
CA ILE A 384 -33.64 -19.11 7.36
C ILE A 384 -34.07 -17.64 7.26
N LEU A 385 -34.54 -17.19 6.08
CA LEU A 385 -34.97 -15.80 5.89
C LEU A 385 -36.14 -15.43 6.79
N GLU A 386 -37.11 -16.31 6.96
CA GLU A 386 -38.26 -16.10 7.83
C GLU A 386 -37.84 -16.04 9.32
N GLN A 387 -36.94 -16.92 9.75
CA GLN A 387 -36.40 -16.92 11.11
C GLN A 387 -35.51 -15.69 11.40
N LEU A 388 -34.80 -15.15 10.44
CA LEU A 388 -34.07 -13.88 10.57
C LEU A 388 -35.02 -12.70 10.71
N ALA A 389 -36.08 -12.66 9.90
CA ALA A 389 -37.04 -11.57 9.90
C ALA A 389 -37.92 -11.54 11.17
N ASN A 390 -38.25 -12.71 11.74
CA ASN A 390 -39.01 -12.78 12.99
C ASN A 390 -38.14 -12.73 14.26
N GLY A 391 -36.79 -12.88 14.11
CA GLY A 391 -35.80 -12.79 15.19
C GLY A 391 -35.59 -14.08 16.00
N SER A 392 -36.16 -15.21 15.60
CA SER A 392 -35.94 -16.51 16.24
C SER A 392 -34.51 -17.04 15.98
N LEU A 393 -33.96 -16.79 14.78
CA LEU A 393 -32.57 -17.06 14.46
C LEU A 393 -31.71 -15.84 14.84
N ARG A 394 -30.84 -16.03 15.83
CA ARG A 394 -30.06 -14.95 16.43
C ARG A 394 -28.64 -14.82 15.85
N ILE A 395 -28.05 -15.91 15.36
CA ILE A 395 -26.73 -15.93 14.72
C ILE A 395 -26.86 -16.55 13.31
N VAL A 396 -26.30 -15.85 12.33
CA VAL A 396 -26.17 -16.38 10.95
C VAL A 396 -24.74 -16.20 10.48
N VAL A 397 -24.19 -17.24 9.86
CA VAL A 397 -22.91 -17.24 9.18
C VAL A 397 -23.17 -17.34 7.68
N GLY A 398 -22.42 -16.62 6.85
CA GLY A 398 -22.62 -16.71 5.40
C GLY A 398 -21.57 -15.95 4.59
N THR A 399 -21.84 -15.88 3.28
CA THR A 399 -21.03 -15.13 2.33
C THR A 399 -21.71 -13.80 1.98
N HIS A 400 -21.36 -13.22 0.82
CA HIS A 400 -22.05 -12.06 0.27
C HIS A 400 -23.59 -12.22 0.15
N ALA A 401 -24.11 -13.43 0.23
CA ALA A 401 -25.55 -13.68 0.29
C ALA A 401 -26.24 -12.94 1.45
N LEU A 402 -25.53 -12.67 2.56
CA LEU A 402 -26.06 -11.91 3.71
C LEU A 402 -26.39 -10.45 3.42
N ILE A 403 -25.75 -9.85 2.41
CA ILE A 403 -25.97 -8.44 2.02
C ILE A 403 -27.04 -8.27 0.95
N GLU A 404 -27.63 -9.35 0.41
CA GLU A 404 -28.71 -9.28 -0.55
C GLU A 404 -29.94 -8.58 0.05
N GLU A 405 -30.67 -7.81 -0.72
CA GLU A 405 -31.86 -7.04 -0.27
C GLU A 405 -32.94 -7.91 0.37
N LYS A 406 -33.08 -9.14 -0.10
CA LYS A 406 -34.08 -10.11 0.41
C LYS A 406 -33.79 -10.61 1.84
N VAL A 407 -32.55 -10.45 2.31
CA VAL A 407 -32.17 -10.81 3.68
C VAL A 407 -32.52 -9.67 4.61
N GLN A 408 -33.53 -9.85 5.42
CA GLN A 408 -33.99 -8.86 6.41
C GLN A 408 -33.78 -9.42 7.82
N PHE A 409 -33.24 -8.58 8.69
CA PHE A 409 -33.08 -8.88 10.09
C PHE A 409 -34.13 -8.14 10.91
N LYS A 410 -34.64 -8.74 11.96
CA LYS A 410 -35.50 -8.05 12.89
C LYS A 410 -34.77 -6.97 13.66
N ASN A 411 -33.54 -7.26 14.12
CA ASN A 411 -32.75 -6.36 14.96
C ASN A 411 -31.25 -6.70 14.89
N LEU A 412 -30.60 -6.44 13.76
CA LEU A 412 -29.16 -6.70 13.59
C LEU A 412 -28.34 -5.67 14.39
N GLY A 413 -27.65 -6.09 15.45
CA GLY A 413 -26.79 -5.22 16.26
C GLY A 413 -25.30 -5.34 15.97
N LEU A 414 -24.85 -6.49 15.43
CA LEU A 414 -23.43 -6.74 15.15
C LEU A 414 -23.22 -7.45 13.82
N ALA A 415 -22.32 -6.92 13.00
CA ALA A 415 -21.81 -7.56 11.81
C ALA A 415 -20.30 -7.85 11.96
N VAL A 416 -19.91 -9.12 11.87
CA VAL A 416 -18.52 -9.56 11.83
C VAL A 416 -18.13 -9.83 10.40
N ILE A 417 -16.98 -9.31 9.94
CA ILE A 417 -16.46 -9.48 8.58
C ILE A 417 -15.06 -10.09 8.67
N ASP A 418 -14.88 -11.29 8.12
CA ASP A 418 -13.59 -11.96 8.07
C ASP A 418 -12.87 -11.67 6.74
N GLU A 419 -11.55 -11.50 6.78
CA GLU A 419 -10.67 -11.20 5.64
C GLU A 419 -11.12 -9.99 4.79
N GLN A 420 -11.12 -8.82 5.42
CA GLN A 420 -11.62 -7.55 4.87
C GLN A 420 -11.11 -7.21 3.46
N HIS A 421 -9.85 -7.55 3.15
CA HIS A 421 -9.23 -7.19 1.86
C HIS A 421 -9.97 -7.74 0.63
N ARG A 422 -10.91 -8.67 0.83
CA ARG A 422 -11.76 -9.26 -0.21
C ARG A 422 -13.14 -8.64 -0.32
N PHE A 423 -13.48 -7.67 0.56
CA PHE A 423 -14.77 -6.98 0.55
C PHE A 423 -14.61 -5.49 0.22
N GLY A 424 -15.30 -5.01 -0.80
CA GLY A 424 -15.31 -3.60 -1.19
C GLY A 424 -16.04 -2.70 -0.17
N VAL A 425 -15.69 -1.40 -0.14
CA VAL A 425 -16.34 -0.39 0.72
C VAL A 425 -17.86 -0.32 0.47
N SER A 426 -18.29 -0.47 -0.80
CA SER A 426 -19.71 -0.48 -1.18
C SER A 426 -20.50 -1.66 -0.58
N GLN A 427 -19.87 -2.81 -0.37
CA GLN A 427 -20.52 -3.98 0.22
C GLN A 427 -20.74 -3.78 1.72
N ARG A 428 -19.81 -3.13 2.43
CA ARG A 428 -19.98 -2.76 3.84
C ARG A 428 -21.12 -1.75 4.03
N ALA A 429 -21.22 -0.77 3.13
CA ALA A 429 -22.29 0.24 3.18
C ALA A 429 -23.70 -0.39 3.10
N ARG A 430 -23.88 -1.49 2.38
CA ARG A 430 -25.17 -2.21 2.32
C ARG A 430 -25.56 -2.86 3.65
N LEU A 431 -24.61 -3.30 4.48
CA LEU A 431 -24.90 -3.80 5.82
C LEU A 431 -25.46 -2.70 6.74
N TRP A 432 -25.00 -1.46 6.59
CA TRP A 432 -25.49 -0.32 7.37
C TRP A 432 -26.96 0.01 7.11
N GLN A 433 -27.45 -0.31 5.90
CA GLN A 433 -28.84 -0.06 5.49
C GLN A 433 -29.82 -1.15 5.94
N LYS A 434 -29.34 -2.23 6.58
CA LYS A 434 -30.17 -3.37 6.99
C LYS A 434 -31.05 -3.10 8.22
N ASN A 435 -30.83 -1.98 8.91
CA ASN A 435 -31.58 -1.66 10.11
C ASN A 435 -31.79 -0.14 10.27
N THR A 436 -32.62 0.29 11.21
CA THR A 436 -32.91 1.71 11.50
C THR A 436 -31.68 2.46 11.99
N LEU A 437 -30.87 1.81 12.87
CA LEU A 437 -29.53 2.27 13.25
C LEU A 437 -28.49 1.31 12.64
N PRO A 438 -27.32 1.80 12.25
CA PRO A 438 -26.28 0.97 11.72
C PRO A 438 -25.76 -0.01 12.80
N PRO A 439 -25.56 -1.30 12.46
CA PRO A 439 -24.99 -2.27 13.39
C PRO A 439 -23.54 -1.92 13.71
N HIS A 440 -23.03 -2.38 14.84
CA HIS A 440 -21.61 -2.41 15.12
C HIS A 440 -20.90 -3.30 14.10
N VAL A 441 -19.70 -2.91 13.68
CA VAL A 441 -18.91 -3.65 12.70
C VAL A 441 -17.59 -4.08 13.33
N LEU A 442 -17.35 -5.39 13.32
CA LEU A 442 -16.09 -5.99 13.71
C LEU A 442 -15.43 -6.62 12.50
N VAL A 443 -14.33 -6.07 12.08
CA VAL A 443 -13.56 -6.57 10.94
C VAL A 443 -12.40 -7.39 11.46
N MET A 444 -12.13 -8.53 10.83
CA MET A 444 -10.98 -9.37 11.16
C MET A 444 -10.05 -9.52 9.97
N THR A 445 -8.75 -9.62 10.22
CA THR A 445 -7.76 -9.99 9.21
C THR A 445 -6.69 -10.91 9.81
N ALA A 446 -6.30 -11.92 9.03
CA ALA A 446 -5.20 -12.81 9.39
C ALA A 446 -3.85 -12.32 8.82
N THR A 447 -3.85 -11.30 7.97
CA THR A 447 -2.63 -10.62 7.57
C THR A 447 -2.25 -9.60 8.62
N PRO A 448 -1.15 -9.77 9.35
CA PRO A 448 -0.61 -8.72 10.17
C PRO A 448 -0.24 -7.53 9.27
N ILE A 449 -0.77 -6.36 9.60
CA ILE A 449 -0.45 -5.10 8.94
C ILE A 449 0.24 -4.25 10.00
N PRO A 450 1.40 -3.64 9.71
CA PRO A 450 2.02 -2.73 10.66
C PRO A 450 1.00 -1.74 11.21
N ARG A 451 0.99 -1.55 12.53
CA ARG A 451 -0.08 -0.78 13.23
C ARG A 451 -0.24 0.62 12.65
N THR A 452 0.86 1.27 12.35
CA THR A 452 0.89 2.61 11.74
C THR A 452 0.27 2.63 10.35
N LEU A 453 0.60 1.64 9.53
CA LEU A 453 0.02 1.48 8.20
C LEU A 453 -1.48 1.14 8.27
N ALA A 454 -1.88 0.27 9.18
CA ALA A 454 -3.29 -0.07 9.38
C ALA A 454 -4.12 1.17 9.76
N MET A 455 -3.61 2.01 10.65
CA MET A 455 -4.26 3.27 11.05
C MET A 455 -4.30 4.32 9.93
N THR A 456 -3.43 4.22 8.94
CA THR A 456 -3.39 5.13 7.78
C THR A 456 -4.29 4.63 6.66
N LEU A 457 -4.29 3.33 6.38
CA LEU A 457 -5.08 2.72 5.31
C LEU A 457 -6.55 2.53 5.67
N TYR A 458 -6.83 2.22 6.94
CA TYR A 458 -8.17 1.94 7.48
C TYR A 458 -8.55 2.97 8.54
N GLY A 459 -8.32 4.25 8.23
CA GLY A 459 -8.50 5.35 9.16
C GLY A 459 -9.93 5.54 9.69
N ASP A 460 -10.91 4.88 9.07
CA ASP A 460 -12.29 4.77 9.53
C ASP A 460 -12.50 3.68 10.61
N LEU A 461 -11.48 2.84 10.88
CA LEU A 461 -11.54 1.74 11.83
C LEU A 461 -10.64 1.99 13.05
N ASP A 462 -11.13 1.63 14.23
CA ASP A 462 -10.30 1.45 15.41
C ASP A 462 -9.54 0.14 15.32
N VAL A 463 -8.25 0.14 15.66
CA VAL A 463 -7.39 -1.04 15.48
C VAL A 463 -7.07 -1.68 16.81
N SER A 464 -7.41 -2.98 16.94
CA SER A 464 -7.00 -3.86 18.04
C SER A 464 -6.07 -4.95 17.53
N VAL A 465 -5.03 -5.26 18.30
CA VAL A 465 -4.01 -6.25 17.93
C VAL A 465 -4.04 -7.42 18.91
N ILE A 466 -4.12 -8.65 18.39
CA ILE A 466 -3.87 -9.88 19.15
C ILE A 466 -2.45 -10.33 18.84
N ASP A 467 -1.53 -9.93 19.68
CA ASP A 467 -0.09 -10.15 19.58
C ASP A 467 0.42 -11.37 20.35
N GLU A 468 -0.49 -12.16 20.89
CA GLU A 468 -0.22 -13.41 21.61
C GLU A 468 -0.84 -14.61 20.88
N LEU A 469 -0.14 -15.74 20.86
CA LEU A 469 -0.69 -17.02 20.41
C LEU A 469 -1.33 -17.77 21.59
N PRO A 470 -2.39 -18.57 21.36
CA PRO A 470 -2.99 -19.41 22.40
C PRO A 470 -1.98 -20.38 23.00
N PRO A 471 -2.07 -20.68 24.31
CA PRO A 471 -1.17 -21.62 24.98
C PRO A 471 -1.30 -23.04 24.37
N GLY A 472 -0.17 -23.75 24.31
CA GLY A 472 -0.10 -25.12 23.75
C GLY A 472 0.16 -25.21 22.26
N ARG A 473 0.20 -24.09 21.54
CA ARG A 473 0.58 -24.06 20.11
C ARG A 473 2.10 -24.17 19.98
N GLN A 474 2.57 -25.15 19.19
CA GLN A 474 3.99 -25.28 18.88
C GLN A 474 4.40 -24.35 17.75
N GLU A 475 5.60 -23.77 17.86
CA GLU A 475 6.16 -22.93 16.81
C GLU A 475 6.50 -23.77 15.57
N ILE A 476 6.15 -23.25 14.38
CA ILE A 476 6.41 -23.93 13.11
C ILE A 476 7.90 -23.82 12.77
N LYS A 477 8.58 -24.95 12.66
CA LYS A 477 9.98 -24.98 12.25
C LYS A 477 10.10 -24.64 10.76
N THR A 478 10.61 -23.45 10.47
CA THR A 478 10.80 -22.98 9.09
C THR A 478 12.24 -23.19 8.67
N VAL A 479 12.45 -23.85 7.53
CA VAL A 479 13.79 -24.13 6.99
C VAL A 479 13.87 -23.77 5.51
N HIS A 480 14.99 -23.19 5.12
CA HIS A 480 15.33 -22.93 3.72
C HIS A 480 16.24 -24.05 3.19
N ARG A 481 15.94 -24.54 1.98
CA ARG A 481 16.72 -25.57 1.26
C ARG A 481 16.77 -25.22 -0.22
N THR A 482 17.86 -25.58 -0.88
CA THR A 482 17.97 -25.49 -2.33
C THR A 482 17.42 -26.73 -3.02
N GLU A 483 17.13 -26.65 -4.30
CA GLU A 483 16.68 -27.76 -5.14
C GLU A 483 17.57 -29.01 -5.06
N MET A 484 18.86 -28.85 -4.81
CA MET A 484 19.79 -29.97 -4.60
C MET A 484 19.40 -30.86 -3.41
N SER A 485 18.65 -30.33 -2.46
CA SER A 485 18.17 -31.07 -1.28
C SER A 485 16.76 -31.65 -1.46
N ARG A 486 16.15 -31.52 -2.65
CA ARG A 486 14.74 -31.93 -2.90
C ARG A 486 14.49 -33.40 -2.53
N ALA A 487 15.38 -34.30 -2.90
CA ALA A 487 15.25 -35.73 -2.56
C ALA A 487 15.11 -35.94 -1.04
N ARG A 488 15.98 -35.30 -0.26
CA ARG A 488 15.94 -35.39 1.21
C ARG A 488 14.65 -34.78 1.79
N VAL A 489 14.17 -33.70 1.20
CA VAL A 489 12.91 -33.06 1.61
C VAL A 489 11.74 -34.01 1.34
N MET A 490 11.66 -34.63 0.17
CA MET A 490 10.58 -35.56 -0.17
C MET A 490 10.63 -36.84 0.69
N GLU A 491 11.81 -37.35 1.03
CA GLU A 491 11.93 -38.42 2.00
C GLU A 491 11.45 -38.03 3.40
N PHE A 492 11.72 -36.80 3.84
CA PHE A 492 11.20 -36.29 5.11
C PHE A 492 9.67 -36.21 5.08
N VAL A 493 9.08 -35.67 3.99
CA VAL A 493 7.62 -35.61 3.81
C VAL A 493 7.01 -37.02 3.88
N LYS A 494 7.61 -38.02 3.23
CA LYS A 494 7.15 -39.44 3.31
C LYS A 494 7.12 -39.94 4.74
N LYS A 495 8.17 -39.67 5.51
CA LYS A 495 8.25 -40.08 6.92
C LYS A 495 7.15 -39.47 7.77
N GLU A 496 6.78 -38.22 7.50
CA GLU A 496 5.69 -37.58 8.21
C GLU A 496 4.32 -38.13 7.77
N ILE A 497 4.12 -38.43 6.49
CA ILE A 497 2.91 -39.07 5.97
C ILE A 497 2.78 -40.52 6.52
N ASP A 498 3.86 -41.28 6.57
CA ASP A 498 3.86 -42.64 7.13
C ASP A 498 3.52 -42.65 8.64
N LYS A 499 3.63 -41.49 9.34
CA LYS A 499 3.12 -41.29 10.72
C LYS A 499 1.62 -40.93 10.75
N GLY A 500 0.94 -40.93 9.60
CA GLY A 500 -0.47 -40.55 9.48
C GLY A 500 -0.71 -39.05 9.34
N ARG A 501 0.33 -38.24 9.04
CA ARG A 501 0.22 -36.80 8.82
C ARG A 501 -0.12 -36.48 7.36
N GLN A 502 -0.53 -35.22 7.13
CA GLN A 502 -0.80 -34.72 5.78
C GLN A 502 0.20 -33.61 5.41
N ALA A 503 0.45 -33.44 4.11
CA ALA A 503 1.39 -32.47 3.59
C ALA A 503 0.80 -31.59 2.48
N TYR A 504 1.18 -30.32 2.48
CA TYR A 504 0.97 -29.39 1.37
C TYR A 504 2.24 -29.27 0.53
N ILE A 505 2.10 -29.27 -0.80
CA ILE A 505 3.17 -28.90 -1.75
C ILE A 505 2.62 -27.77 -2.62
N VAL A 506 3.19 -26.56 -2.51
CA VAL A 506 2.68 -25.36 -3.13
C VAL A 506 3.63 -24.85 -4.20
N TYR A 507 3.09 -24.59 -5.40
CA TYR A 507 3.80 -24.02 -6.53
C TYR A 507 3.41 -22.55 -6.74
N PRO A 508 4.34 -21.67 -7.17
CA PRO A 508 4.03 -20.27 -7.45
C PRO A 508 3.17 -20.14 -8.72
N LEU A 509 2.40 -19.04 -8.79
CA LEU A 509 1.83 -18.55 -10.04
C LEU A 509 2.89 -17.70 -10.77
N ILE A 510 2.99 -17.82 -12.09
CA ILE A 510 3.87 -17.04 -12.95
C ILE A 510 3.01 -15.94 -13.58
N GLU A 511 3.19 -14.68 -13.18
CA GLU A 511 2.31 -13.55 -13.56
C GLU A 511 2.22 -13.29 -15.08
N GLU A 512 3.19 -13.79 -15.88
CA GLU A 512 3.29 -13.46 -17.31
C GLU A 512 2.35 -14.29 -18.21
N SER A 513 1.87 -15.45 -17.77
CA SER A 513 0.94 -16.29 -18.58
C SER A 513 0.24 -17.36 -17.74
N GLU A 514 -1.08 -17.27 -17.64
CA GLU A 514 -1.93 -18.31 -17.00
C GLU A 514 -1.71 -19.72 -17.62
N LYS A 515 -1.22 -19.80 -18.85
CA LYS A 515 -0.95 -21.06 -19.54
C LYS A 515 0.35 -21.70 -19.02
N LEU A 516 1.38 -20.91 -18.82
CA LEU A 516 2.68 -21.34 -18.25
C LEU A 516 2.53 -21.79 -16.79
N ASP A 517 1.69 -21.13 -16.01
CA ASP A 517 1.37 -21.52 -14.63
C ASP A 517 0.79 -22.92 -14.53
N TYR A 518 -0.16 -23.22 -15.42
CA TYR A 518 -0.80 -24.52 -15.46
C TYR A 518 0.19 -25.61 -15.88
N GLU A 519 1.01 -25.35 -16.91
CA GLU A 519 2.03 -26.29 -17.38
C GLU A 519 3.07 -26.56 -16.30
N SER A 520 3.52 -25.54 -15.56
CA SER A 520 4.45 -25.68 -14.44
C SER A 520 3.86 -26.49 -13.28
N LEU A 521 2.60 -26.24 -12.92
CA LEU A 521 1.89 -27.01 -11.90
C LEU A 521 1.73 -28.48 -12.33
N MET A 522 1.33 -28.74 -13.57
CA MET A 522 1.13 -30.10 -14.08
C MET A 522 2.45 -30.88 -14.13
N ALA A 523 3.53 -30.23 -14.57
CA ALA A 523 4.87 -30.84 -14.52
C ALA A 523 5.29 -31.15 -13.07
N GLY A 524 5.04 -30.23 -12.14
CA GLY A 524 5.28 -30.43 -10.72
C GLY A 524 4.44 -31.56 -10.12
N TYR A 525 3.16 -31.65 -10.51
CA TYR A 525 2.26 -32.71 -10.06
C TYR A 525 2.71 -34.10 -10.53
N GLU A 526 3.15 -34.25 -11.79
CA GLU A 526 3.72 -35.51 -12.28
C GLU A 526 5.02 -35.87 -11.55
N GLN A 527 5.86 -34.90 -11.22
CA GLN A 527 7.04 -35.15 -10.37
C GLN A 527 6.65 -35.62 -8.97
N VAL A 528 5.63 -35.02 -8.37
CA VAL A 528 5.13 -35.44 -7.05
C VAL A 528 4.62 -36.87 -7.09
N LYS A 529 3.94 -37.33 -8.15
CA LYS A 529 3.50 -38.72 -8.32
C LYS A 529 4.69 -39.70 -8.37
N ILE A 530 5.82 -39.32 -8.94
CA ILE A 530 7.03 -40.16 -8.94
C ILE A 530 7.53 -40.38 -7.50
N TRP A 531 7.49 -39.33 -6.67
CA TRP A 531 7.87 -39.43 -5.28
C TRP A 531 6.83 -40.14 -4.41
N PHE A 532 5.54 -39.96 -4.68
CA PHE A 532 4.40 -40.50 -3.93
C PHE A 532 3.54 -41.38 -4.83
N PRO A 533 3.91 -42.63 -5.09
CA PRO A 533 3.16 -43.53 -5.98
C PRO A 533 1.72 -43.77 -5.49
N ASP A 534 0.75 -43.72 -6.42
CA ASP A 534 -0.69 -43.81 -6.14
C ASP A 534 -1.13 -45.11 -5.43
N HIS A 535 -0.34 -46.19 -5.53
CA HIS A 535 -0.65 -47.45 -4.83
C HIS A 535 -0.41 -47.37 -3.31
N LYS A 536 0.36 -46.38 -2.84
CA LYS A 536 0.67 -46.19 -1.42
C LYS A 536 0.14 -44.87 -0.85
N TYR A 537 0.14 -43.80 -1.66
CA TYR A 537 -0.19 -42.45 -1.22
C TYR A 537 -1.32 -41.87 -2.05
N ARG A 538 -2.22 -41.15 -1.40
CA ARG A 538 -3.38 -40.51 -2.04
C ARG A 538 -3.06 -39.02 -2.25
N ILE A 539 -2.98 -38.61 -3.52
CA ILE A 539 -2.67 -37.23 -3.89
C ILE A 539 -3.93 -36.56 -4.41
N CYS A 540 -4.15 -35.34 -4.04
CA CYS A 540 -5.15 -34.48 -4.69
C CYS A 540 -4.50 -33.16 -5.15
N MET A 541 -5.11 -32.51 -6.12
CA MET A 541 -4.64 -31.25 -6.70
C MET A 541 -5.72 -30.19 -6.65
N VAL A 542 -5.32 -28.95 -6.33
CA VAL A 542 -6.21 -27.79 -6.28
C VAL A 542 -5.55 -26.59 -6.95
N HIS A 543 -6.22 -26.01 -7.96
CA HIS A 543 -5.74 -24.82 -8.67
C HIS A 543 -6.89 -23.96 -9.20
N GLY A 544 -6.57 -22.72 -9.59
CA GLY A 544 -7.58 -21.71 -9.97
C GLY A 544 -8.42 -22.03 -11.19
N ARG A 545 -7.92 -22.88 -12.13
CA ARG A 545 -8.63 -23.25 -13.37
C ARG A 545 -9.61 -24.40 -13.20
N GLN A 546 -9.59 -25.09 -12.07
CA GLN A 546 -10.58 -26.14 -11.82
C GLN A 546 -11.98 -25.55 -11.70
N ASP A 547 -12.97 -26.32 -12.14
CA ASP A 547 -14.35 -26.02 -11.83
C ASP A 547 -14.54 -25.86 -10.32
N PRO A 548 -15.28 -24.84 -9.85
CA PRO A 548 -15.50 -24.61 -8.43
C PRO A 548 -15.96 -25.86 -7.66
N ALA A 549 -16.83 -26.69 -8.26
CA ALA A 549 -17.33 -27.92 -7.63
C ALA A 549 -16.24 -29.01 -7.53
N GLU A 550 -15.34 -29.11 -8.51
CA GLU A 550 -14.22 -30.04 -8.46
C GLU A 550 -13.18 -29.61 -7.43
N ARG A 551 -12.85 -28.32 -7.40
CA ARG A 551 -11.96 -27.72 -6.42
C ARG A 551 -12.45 -27.96 -4.99
N GLU A 552 -13.74 -27.75 -4.77
CA GLU A 552 -14.40 -28.02 -3.49
C GLU A 552 -14.28 -29.51 -3.10
N ARG A 553 -14.58 -30.44 -4.01
CA ARG A 553 -14.46 -31.88 -3.76
C ARG A 553 -13.04 -32.30 -3.40
N ASN A 554 -12.02 -31.82 -4.13
CA ASN A 554 -10.64 -32.15 -3.85
C ASN A 554 -10.19 -31.60 -2.48
N MET A 555 -10.63 -30.40 -2.14
CA MET A 555 -10.38 -29.79 -0.85
C MET A 555 -11.04 -30.56 0.29
N GLN A 556 -12.29 -30.99 0.12
CA GLN A 556 -13.02 -31.79 1.11
C GLN A 556 -12.38 -33.17 1.32
N ARG A 557 -11.84 -33.81 0.28
CA ARG A 557 -11.07 -35.04 0.40
C ARG A 557 -9.84 -34.87 1.28
N PHE A 558 -9.12 -33.76 1.11
CA PHE A 558 -7.94 -33.49 1.94
C PHE A 558 -8.32 -33.16 3.40
N VAL A 559 -9.38 -32.38 3.60
CA VAL A 559 -9.88 -32.06 4.96
C VAL A 559 -10.32 -33.31 5.73
N LYS A 560 -10.98 -34.26 5.05
CA LYS A 560 -11.44 -35.52 5.66
C LYS A 560 -10.32 -36.55 5.90
N GLY A 561 -9.11 -36.29 5.41
CA GLY A 561 -8.00 -37.24 5.48
C GLY A 561 -8.05 -38.33 4.37
N ASP A 562 -8.90 -38.15 3.34
CA ASP A 562 -8.98 -39.05 2.18
C ASP A 562 -7.85 -38.80 1.16
N ALA A 563 -6.99 -37.80 1.41
CA ALA A 563 -5.78 -37.54 0.66
C ALA A 563 -4.64 -37.19 1.62
N ASP A 564 -3.46 -37.70 1.33
CA ASP A 564 -2.25 -37.57 2.16
C ASP A 564 -1.40 -36.36 1.75
N VAL A 565 -1.42 -36.04 0.44
CA VAL A 565 -0.72 -34.89 -0.15
C VAL A 565 -1.70 -34.03 -0.93
N LEU A 566 -1.66 -32.72 -0.68
CA LEU A 566 -2.33 -31.72 -1.48
C LEU A 566 -1.30 -30.92 -2.28
N VAL A 567 -1.35 -31.04 -3.61
CA VAL A 567 -0.57 -30.22 -4.54
C VAL A 567 -1.42 -29.03 -4.97
N ALA A 568 -0.91 -27.81 -4.84
CA ALA A 568 -1.71 -26.64 -5.18
C ALA A 568 -0.88 -25.42 -5.62
N THR A 569 -1.57 -24.45 -6.21
CA THR A 569 -1.07 -23.09 -6.39
C THR A 569 -1.44 -22.22 -5.18
N THR A 570 -1.18 -20.92 -5.26
CA THR A 570 -1.51 -19.91 -4.22
C THR A 570 -2.99 -19.87 -3.80
N VAL A 571 -3.88 -20.56 -4.50
CA VAL A 571 -5.32 -20.66 -4.16
C VAL A 571 -5.58 -21.18 -2.73
N ILE A 572 -4.59 -21.87 -2.11
CA ILE A 572 -4.66 -22.31 -0.71
C ILE A 572 -4.55 -21.14 0.29
N GLU A 573 -4.23 -19.94 -0.13
CA GLU A 573 -4.20 -18.76 0.76
C GLU A 573 -5.52 -18.56 1.52
N VAL A 574 -6.61 -19.15 1.05
CA VAL A 574 -7.96 -19.00 1.61
C VAL A 574 -8.29 -20.09 2.61
N GLY A 575 -8.07 -19.80 3.87
CA GLY A 575 -8.86 -20.16 5.04
C GLY A 575 -9.05 -21.60 5.47
N VAL A 576 -8.66 -22.64 4.71
CA VAL A 576 -8.98 -24.01 5.07
C VAL A 576 -8.14 -24.50 6.25
N ASN A 577 -8.81 -25.00 7.30
CA ASN A 577 -8.18 -25.55 8.49
C ASN A 577 -8.06 -27.07 8.39
N VAL A 578 -6.84 -27.59 8.33
CA VAL A 578 -6.57 -29.04 8.38
C VAL A 578 -5.61 -29.33 9.54
N PRO A 579 -6.11 -29.69 10.71
CA PRO A 579 -5.27 -29.89 11.91
C PRO A 579 -4.20 -30.96 11.73
N ASN A 580 -4.47 -31.99 10.91
CA ASN A 580 -3.55 -33.08 10.64
C ASN A 580 -2.43 -32.74 9.65
N ALA A 581 -2.53 -31.60 8.94
CA ALA A 581 -1.47 -31.17 8.02
C ALA A 581 -0.30 -30.54 8.80
N SER A 582 0.80 -31.26 8.86
CA SER A 582 2.00 -30.88 9.63
C SER A 582 3.17 -30.41 8.77
N VAL A 583 3.15 -30.64 7.46
CA VAL A 583 4.23 -30.25 6.56
C VAL A 583 3.73 -29.34 5.44
N MET A 584 4.40 -28.20 5.25
CA MET A 584 4.24 -27.29 4.14
C MET A 584 5.55 -27.24 3.35
N VAL A 585 5.52 -27.65 2.09
CA VAL A 585 6.63 -27.45 1.15
C VAL A 585 6.24 -26.37 0.16
N ILE A 586 7.05 -25.33 0.04
CA ILE A 586 6.83 -24.23 -0.91
C ILE A 586 7.94 -24.29 -1.96
N GLU A 587 7.55 -24.65 -3.18
CA GLU A 587 8.43 -24.75 -4.34
C GLU A 587 8.71 -23.37 -4.92
N SER A 588 9.95 -23.14 -5.38
CA SER A 588 10.40 -21.84 -5.91
C SER A 588 10.02 -20.68 -4.99
N ALA A 589 10.31 -20.83 -3.69
CA ALA A 589 9.90 -19.91 -2.64
C ALA A 589 10.41 -18.46 -2.88
N GLU A 590 11.48 -18.28 -3.66
CA GLU A 590 12.00 -16.97 -4.07
C GLU A 590 11.03 -16.14 -4.91
N ARG A 591 10.00 -16.76 -5.48
CA ARG A 591 8.97 -16.09 -6.30
C ARG A 591 7.80 -15.54 -5.48
N PHE A 592 7.71 -15.90 -4.21
CA PHE A 592 6.65 -15.45 -3.32
C PHE A 592 7.06 -14.19 -2.54
N GLY A 593 6.09 -13.32 -2.28
CA GLY A 593 6.24 -12.25 -1.30
C GLY A 593 6.26 -12.76 0.13
N LEU A 594 6.86 -11.98 1.06
CA LEU A 594 6.95 -12.36 2.48
C LEU A 594 5.58 -12.60 3.11
N SER A 595 4.60 -11.75 2.83
CA SER A 595 3.23 -11.88 3.33
C SER A 595 2.58 -13.19 2.85
N GLN A 596 2.80 -13.59 1.59
CA GLN A 596 2.29 -14.85 1.04
C GLN A 596 2.95 -16.07 1.69
N LEU A 597 4.28 -16.05 1.83
CA LEU A 597 5.02 -17.11 2.53
C LEU A 597 4.54 -17.28 3.96
N HIS A 598 4.30 -16.17 4.67
CA HIS A 598 3.78 -16.20 6.03
C HIS A 598 2.36 -16.79 6.10
N GLN A 599 1.46 -16.42 5.20
CA GLN A 599 0.12 -16.98 5.13
C GLN A 599 0.14 -18.47 4.84
N LEU A 600 0.97 -18.93 3.90
CA LEU A 600 1.16 -20.35 3.58
C LEU A 600 1.74 -21.11 4.78
N ARG A 601 2.75 -20.57 5.45
CA ARG A 601 3.29 -21.14 6.69
C ARG A 601 2.18 -21.35 7.74
N GLY A 602 1.30 -20.37 7.90
CA GLY A 602 0.19 -20.42 8.85
C GLY A 602 -0.89 -21.48 8.55
N ARG A 603 -0.81 -22.18 7.38
CA ARG A 603 -1.74 -23.28 7.06
C ARG A 603 -1.41 -24.58 7.76
N VAL A 604 -0.20 -24.74 8.28
CA VAL A 604 0.20 -25.82 9.17
C VAL A 604 0.35 -25.34 10.62
N GLY A 605 0.62 -26.22 11.56
CA GLY A 605 0.77 -25.87 12.98
C GLY A 605 -0.55 -25.58 13.69
N ARG A 606 -1.63 -26.24 13.30
CA ARG A 606 -2.96 -26.11 13.91
C ARG A 606 -3.33 -27.33 14.78
N GLY A 607 -2.52 -28.37 14.74
CA GLY A 607 -2.61 -29.54 15.61
C GLY A 607 -1.67 -29.41 16.82
N THR A 608 -1.63 -30.47 17.64
CA THR A 608 -0.75 -30.60 18.82
C THR A 608 0.70 -30.96 18.46
N GLU A 609 0.91 -31.44 17.25
CA GLU A 609 2.19 -31.98 16.78
C GLU A 609 3.09 -30.90 16.16
N GLN A 610 4.40 -31.17 16.19
CA GLN A 610 5.38 -30.29 15.56
C GLN A 610 5.13 -30.19 14.06
N SER A 611 5.06 -28.97 13.57
CA SER A 611 4.86 -28.67 12.14
C SER A 611 6.08 -28.03 11.50
N TYR A 612 6.20 -28.21 10.20
CA TYR A 612 7.38 -27.83 9.42
C TYR A 612 6.95 -27.03 8.19
N CYS A 613 7.67 -25.94 7.91
CA CYS A 613 7.56 -25.19 6.66
C CYS A 613 8.92 -25.22 5.95
N ILE A 614 8.96 -25.79 4.76
CA ILE A 614 10.18 -26.00 3.98
C ILE A 614 10.12 -25.10 2.75
N LEU A 615 11.03 -24.13 2.67
CA LEU A 615 11.16 -23.20 1.56
C LEU A 615 12.21 -23.79 0.58
N LEU A 616 11.77 -24.25 -0.58
CA LEU A 616 12.66 -24.74 -1.64
C LEU A 616 12.91 -23.62 -2.65
N THR A 617 14.18 -23.39 -2.98
CA THR A 617 14.59 -22.34 -3.93
C THR A 617 15.57 -22.86 -4.96
N GLY A 618 15.71 -22.14 -6.06
CA GLY A 618 16.82 -22.35 -7.00
C GLY A 618 18.18 -22.08 -6.33
N ASN A 619 19.26 -22.45 -7.03
CA ASN A 619 20.63 -22.32 -6.51
C ASN A 619 21.15 -20.87 -6.51
N ASN A 620 20.68 -20.05 -7.45
CA ASN A 620 21.12 -18.66 -7.63
C ASN A 620 20.04 -17.69 -7.19
N LEU A 621 20.13 -17.20 -5.97
CA LEU A 621 19.18 -16.23 -5.41
C LEU A 621 19.69 -14.80 -5.61
N SER A 622 18.77 -13.89 -5.96
CA SER A 622 19.03 -12.45 -5.85
C SER A 622 19.25 -12.06 -4.38
N LYS A 623 19.86 -10.90 -4.15
CA LYS A 623 20.09 -10.35 -2.81
C LYS A 623 18.75 -10.25 -2.04
N ASP A 624 17.71 -9.76 -2.68
CA ASP A 624 16.38 -9.58 -2.08
C ASP A 624 15.71 -10.91 -1.78
N SER A 625 15.83 -11.91 -2.67
CA SER A 625 15.29 -13.25 -2.43
C SER A 625 15.99 -13.93 -1.26
N LYS A 626 17.31 -13.78 -1.13
CA LYS A 626 18.06 -14.29 0.02
C LYS A 626 17.60 -13.63 1.32
N GLN A 627 17.47 -12.31 1.33
CA GLN A 627 16.97 -11.57 2.49
C GLN A 627 15.57 -12.03 2.91
N ARG A 628 14.65 -12.29 1.95
CA ARG A 628 13.31 -12.84 2.26
C ARG A 628 13.39 -14.21 2.92
N MET A 629 14.25 -15.11 2.43
CA MET A 629 14.43 -16.44 3.04
C MET A 629 15.01 -16.32 4.46
N ASP A 630 15.98 -15.43 4.67
CA ASP A 630 16.58 -15.18 5.99
C ASP A 630 15.53 -14.65 6.98
N ILE A 631 14.69 -13.71 6.57
CA ILE A 631 13.58 -13.19 7.40
C ILE A 631 12.61 -14.31 7.77
N MET A 632 12.15 -15.10 6.79
CA MET A 632 11.19 -16.17 7.03
C MET A 632 11.70 -17.27 7.96
N THR A 633 13.01 -17.51 7.97
CA THR A 633 13.65 -18.54 8.84
C THR A 633 14.03 -17.98 10.21
N SER A 634 14.23 -16.67 10.36
CA SER A 634 14.67 -16.04 11.62
C SER A 634 13.52 -15.74 12.58
N THR A 635 12.29 -15.55 12.09
CA THR A 635 11.15 -15.19 12.94
C THR A 635 9.86 -15.87 12.52
N ALA A 636 9.05 -16.23 13.54
CA ALA A 636 7.68 -16.69 13.36
C ALA A 636 6.65 -15.55 13.49
N ASN A 637 7.05 -14.39 14.00
CA ASN A 637 6.17 -13.26 14.26
C ASN A 637 5.71 -12.59 12.96
N GLY A 638 4.42 -12.68 12.66
CA GLY A 638 3.83 -12.13 11.44
C GLY A 638 3.90 -10.61 11.36
N PHE A 639 3.91 -9.88 12.48
CA PHE A 639 4.04 -8.41 12.49
C PHE A 639 5.44 -7.97 12.07
N ILE A 640 6.48 -8.65 12.57
CA ILE A 640 7.87 -8.40 12.17
C ILE A 640 8.04 -8.70 10.67
N ILE A 641 7.48 -9.82 10.19
CA ILE A 641 7.53 -10.17 8.77
C ILE A 641 6.84 -9.11 7.92
N ALA A 642 5.68 -8.61 8.35
CA ALA A 642 4.95 -7.57 7.63
C ALA A 642 5.72 -6.22 7.60
N GLU A 643 6.40 -5.85 8.68
CA GLU A 643 7.27 -4.67 8.72
C GLU A 643 8.46 -4.81 7.76
N GLN A 644 9.07 -5.99 7.73
CA GLN A 644 10.19 -6.27 6.81
C GLN A 644 9.72 -6.35 5.33
N ASP A 645 8.54 -6.95 5.06
CA ASP A 645 7.94 -6.98 3.72
C ASP A 645 7.70 -5.55 3.21
N LEU A 646 7.19 -4.69 4.08
CA LEU A 646 6.96 -3.28 3.80
C LEU A 646 8.26 -2.52 3.50
N ALA A 647 9.30 -2.73 4.31
CA ALA A 647 10.61 -2.10 4.13
C ALA A 647 11.32 -2.56 2.83
N MET A 648 11.12 -3.81 2.42
CA MET A 648 11.75 -4.38 1.22
C MET A 648 11.08 -3.97 -0.09
N ARG A 649 9.74 -3.84 -0.09
CA ARG A 649 8.99 -3.50 -1.32
C ARG A 649 9.22 -2.07 -1.79
N GLY A 650 9.59 -1.18 -0.86
CA GLY A 650 9.67 0.24 -1.16
C GLY A 650 8.29 0.87 -1.47
N PRO A 651 8.26 2.17 -1.74
CA PRO A 651 7.02 2.94 -1.91
C PRO A 651 6.20 2.58 -3.16
N GLY A 652 6.84 2.06 -4.21
CA GLY A 652 6.23 1.85 -5.51
C GLY A 652 5.22 0.69 -5.58
N ASP A 653 5.49 -0.42 -4.88
CA ASP A 653 4.73 -1.67 -5.03
C ASP A 653 3.48 -1.78 -4.15
N LEU A 654 3.37 -0.95 -3.11
CA LEU A 654 2.13 -0.83 -2.32
C LEU A 654 0.94 -0.33 -3.16
N TYR A 655 1.22 0.33 -4.26
CA TYR A 655 0.22 0.87 -5.20
C TYR A 655 -0.15 -0.10 -6.33
N GLY A 656 0.56 -1.23 -6.49
CA GLY A 656 0.35 -2.19 -7.58
C GLY A 656 -0.93 -3.04 -7.47
N THR A 657 -1.53 -3.19 -6.29
CA THR A 657 -2.85 -3.78 -6.15
C THR A 657 -3.91 -2.68 -6.24
N ARG A 658 -4.65 -2.63 -7.34
CA ARG A 658 -5.80 -1.76 -7.61
C ARG A 658 -6.91 -1.94 -6.56
N GLN A 659 -6.66 -1.53 -5.32
CA GLN A 659 -7.74 -1.25 -4.39
C GLN A 659 -8.18 0.20 -4.61
N SER A 660 -9.30 0.37 -5.27
CA SER A 660 -9.98 1.63 -5.48
C SER A 660 -10.16 2.35 -4.14
N GLY A 661 -9.38 3.41 -3.90
CA GLY A 661 -9.49 4.25 -2.70
C GLY A 661 -8.17 4.62 -2.01
N MET A 662 -7.02 4.07 -2.38
CA MET A 662 -5.74 4.48 -1.81
C MET A 662 -5.29 5.84 -2.35
N MET A 663 -4.88 6.74 -1.46
CA MET A 663 -4.32 8.04 -1.82
C MET A 663 -2.93 7.86 -2.44
N LYS A 664 -2.75 8.37 -3.66
CA LYS A 664 -1.45 8.39 -4.33
C LYS A 664 -0.67 9.60 -3.83
N PHE A 665 0.43 9.38 -3.13
CA PHE A 665 1.33 10.44 -2.69
C PHE A 665 2.31 10.83 -3.82
N ARG A 666 2.67 12.11 -3.86
CA ARG A 666 3.60 12.67 -4.86
C ARG A 666 5.05 12.62 -4.40
N ILE A 667 5.28 12.85 -3.11
CA ILE A 667 6.62 12.96 -2.52
C ILE A 667 6.74 12.17 -1.21
N ALA A 668 5.65 12.02 -0.45
CA ALA A 668 5.67 11.31 0.82
C ALA A 668 5.67 9.80 0.61
N ASP A 669 6.35 9.10 1.50
CA ASP A 669 6.35 7.65 1.62
C ASP A 669 5.87 7.24 3.00
N ILE A 670 4.77 6.49 3.07
CA ILE A 670 4.20 6.10 4.37
C ILE A 670 5.17 5.26 5.21
N VAL A 671 6.06 4.52 4.55
CA VAL A 671 7.00 3.59 5.21
C VAL A 671 8.22 4.34 5.71
N GLU A 672 8.89 5.06 4.80
CA GLU A 672 10.10 5.83 5.14
C GLU A 672 9.78 7.00 6.06
N ASP A 673 8.61 7.63 5.86
CA ASP A 673 8.18 8.84 6.59
C ASP A 673 7.27 8.54 7.79
N MET A 674 7.36 7.33 8.37
CA MET A 674 6.48 6.88 9.46
C MET A 674 6.44 7.87 10.64
N HIS A 675 7.56 8.50 10.99
CA HIS A 675 7.63 9.52 12.03
C HIS A 675 6.80 10.78 11.67
N ILE A 676 6.78 11.16 10.37
CA ILE A 676 5.97 12.29 9.89
C ILE A 676 4.47 11.89 9.91
N VAL A 677 4.14 10.66 9.55
CA VAL A 677 2.75 10.15 9.63
C VAL A 677 2.21 10.25 11.05
N GLU A 678 3.01 9.90 12.07
CA GLU A 678 2.61 10.00 13.45
C GLU A 678 2.42 11.46 13.91
N GLN A 679 3.35 12.35 13.56
CA GLN A 679 3.24 13.78 13.85
C GLN A 679 1.98 14.39 13.20
N THR A 680 1.75 14.12 11.90
CA THR A 680 0.62 14.67 11.15
C THR A 680 -0.72 14.15 11.64
N ARG A 681 -0.79 12.90 12.07
CA ARG A 681 -1.97 12.31 12.69
C ARG A 681 -2.32 13.01 14.00
N ASN A 682 -1.33 13.23 14.86
CA ASN A 682 -1.53 13.92 16.14
C ASN A 682 -1.97 15.37 15.91
N ALA A 683 -1.35 16.07 14.97
CA ALA A 683 -1.72 17.44 14.60
C ALA A 683 -3.14 17.52 14.04
N ALA A 684 -3.52 16.60 13.12
CA ALA A 684 -4.87 16.55 12.54
C ALA A 684 -5.93 16.28 13.61
N ARG A 685 -5.63 15.40 14.57
CA ARG A 685 -6.53 15.09 15.68
C ARG A 685 -6.71 16.30 16.58
N GLN A 686 -5.64 16.94 17.02
CA GLN A 686 -5.68 18.14 17.86
C GLN A 686 -6.46 19.27 17.19
N LEU A 687 -6.25 19.47 15.88
CA LEU A 687 -6.98 20.47 15.10
C LEU A 687 -8.48 20.21 15.13
N LEU A 688 -8.92 18.98 14.87
CA LEU A 688 -10.35 18.62 14.85
C LEU A 688 -10.98 18.52 16.25
N GLU A 689 -10.21 18.31 17.31
CA GLU A 689 -10.68 18.41 18.69
C GLU A 689 -11.01 19.88 19.06
N THR A 690 -10.25 20.84 18.52
CA THR A 690 -10.47 22.27 18.77
C THR A 690 -11.46 22.92 17.81
N ASP A 691 -11.44 22.54 16.52
CA ASP A 691 -12.33 23.07 15.47
C ASP A 691 -12.84 21.93 14.55
N PRO A 692 -13.84 21.15 14.98
CA PRO A 692 -14.36 20.01 14.24
C PRO A 692 -14.89 20.33 12.84
N SER A 693 -15.37 21.54 12.63
CA SER A 693 -15.97 22.03 11.37
C SER A 693 -15.03 22.83 10.50
N LEU A 694 -13.79 23.11 10.96
CA LEU A 694 -12.82 24.00 10.33
C LEU A 694 -13.44 25.37 10.03
N SER A 695 -14.19 25.92 11.00
CA SER A 695 -14.91 27.19 10.87
C SER A 695 -14.07 28.41 11.27
N ASP A 696 -12.97 28.20 11.98
CA ASP A 696 -12.03 29.26 12.34
C ASP A 696 -11.43 29.87 11.05
N PRO A 697 -11.36 31.21 10.93
CA PRO A 697 -10.71 31.86 9.79
C PRO A 697 -9.28 31.40 9.51
N ARG A 698 -8.56 30.99 10.54
CA ARG A 698 -7.19 30.44 10.43
C ARG A 698 -7.14 29.11 9.69
N HIS A 699 -8.24 28.35 9.63
CA HIS A 699 -8.35 27.05 9.02
C HIS A 699 -9.06 27.09 7.65
N GLN A 700 -9.43 28.30 7.17
CA GLN A 700 -10.17 28.49 5.91
C GLN A 700 -9.46 27.86 4.69
N ALA A 701 -8.13 27.95 4.63
CA ALA A 701 -7.34 27.35 3.54
C ALA A 701 -7.51 25.82 3.50
N LEU A 702 -7.43 25.15 4.65
CA LEU A 702 -7.66 23.71 4.77
C LEU A 702 -9.07 23.31 4.37
N ARG A 703 -10.06 24.06 4.83
CA ARG A 703 -11.47 23.84 4.46
C ARG A 703 -11.69 23.90 2.96
N ASN A 704 -11.12 24.91 2.30
CA ASN A 704 -11.24 25.09 0.85
C ASN A 704 -10.60 23.93 0.07
N ILE A 705 -9.42 23.45 0.49
CA ILE A 705 -8.75 22.29 -0.12
C ILE A 705 -9.64 21.04 -0.01
N LEU A 706 -10.16 20.76 1.19
CA LEU A 706 -11.02 19.59 1.40
C LEU A 706 -12.33 19.65 0.60
N LEU A 707 -12.90 20.85 0.40
CA LEU A 707 -14.10 21.04 -0.42
C LEU A 707 -13.81 20.88 -1.91
N LYS A 708 -12.68 21.42 -2.42
CA LYS A 708 -12.25 21.27 -3.82
C LYS A 708 -12.13 19.79 -4.19
N GLU A 709 -11.49 18.99 -3.34
CA GLU A 709 -11.30 17.55 -3.56
C GLU A 709 -12.60 16.74 -3.42
N ALA A 710 -13.49 17.09 -2.47
CA ALA A 710 -14.78 16.42 -2.32
C ALA A 710 -15.63 16.59 -3.59
N ASN A 711 -15.65 17.79 -4.18
CA ASN A 711 -16.33 18.06 -5.43
C ASN A 711 -15.73 17.26 -6.61
N GLN A 712 -14.41 17.19 -6.74
CA GLN A 712 -13.74 16.37 -7.77
C GLN A 712 -14.08 14.88 -7.66
N SER A 713 -14.18 14.33 -6.45
CA SER A 713 -14.56 12.94 -6.23
C SER A 713 -16.03 12.63 -6.54
N GLN A 714 -16.93 13.61 -6.46
CA GLN A 714 -18.33 13.48 -6.90
C GLN A 714 -18.44 13.48 -8.43
N TRP A 715 -17.70 14.33 -9.13
CA TRP A 715 -17.70 14.38 -10.60
C TRP A 715 -17.13 13.12 -11.23
N SER A 716 -16.11 12.49 -10.63
CA SER A 716 -15.53 11.21 -11.11
C SER A 716 -16.47 10.00 -10.93
N LYS A 717 -17.60 10.14 -10.19
CA LYS A 717 -18.63 9.10 -10.05
C LYS A 717 -19.80 9.28 -11.04
N ILE A 718 -19.83 10.39 -11.76
CA ILE A 718 -20.90 10.75 -12.72
C ILE A 718 -20.41 10.58 -14.17
N SER A 719 -19.10 10.53 -14.40
CA SER A 719 -18.46 10.20 -15.67
C SER A 719 -18.00 8.73 -15.69
#